data_d274a1f28c89c3a3f90fccb635400a62
#
_entry.id   d274a1f28c89c3a3f90fccb635400a62
#
_cell.length_a   1.000
_cell.length_b   1.000
_cell.length_c   1.000
_cell.angle_alpha   90.00
_cell.angle_beta   90.00
_cell.angle_gamma   90.00
#
_symmetry.space_group_name_H-M   'P 1'
#
loop_
_entity.id
_entity.type
_entity.pdbx_description
1 polymer ?
#
loop_
_entity_poly.entity_id
_entity_poly.type
_entity_poly.pdbx_seq_one_letter_code
_entity_poly.pdbx_strand_id
1 'polypeptide(L)'
;MQPTLCSRCHKNVAVIFVTRIDGSETKNEGLCLKCAKELGIKPVQDMMQKMGITDDDLEGITNEMMSAFGGAEGMEGLMAQEDGGDDDEDDEGRTATFPFLNKLFGNGGGESAAPTPSEQPRQSRDEKPGKTEPRQPKRKFLENYCISLTQKALDGKLDRIIGRDQELERVVQILNRRQKNNPCLIGEPGVGKTAIAEGLAMRIAQRDVPYKLMDKEVYLLDLTALVAGTQFRGQFESRMKGLIEEIKKLGNIILVIDEVHNLVGAGDAEGSMNAANILKPALSRGEIQVIGATTLTEYRKYIEKDSALERRFQPVIVEEPSIEDTVQIIQGIAPYYEAYHHVKIAPEMCRLAVTMSERYITDRFLPDKAIDLIDEASSDVNLHNKALARTMEIDKELADIAKEREVMLAAANDKSGEAFQKLKQREAALLQQKERLEAMPAAEGEDPGVRQGRIADLQRQLAGVAQERAVLENQASEKAYQRLAVLKSQELQLTGERDGLTAKGDPALTVEHLARVIELWTKIPASQIQEQEYERLAHLEERLKSHIIGQDEAVKAVASAIRRGRVGIASKRKPVSFIFVGSTGVGKTELVKQLAMDMFNSPESLIRLDMSEFMEKFAVSRIIGSPPGYVGYDEAGQLTEKVRRKPYCVVLFDEIEKAHPDVLNIMLQILDDGHITDAQGRNVNFENTVIVMTSNAGSANKSAGSVGFGRTANEMGKDRAMKALGEFLRPEFINRVDEVVYFNRLTADNFKEIAKIMLQELTDNLREKGITFTWDDSVLDYLVKKSYSAAYGARNLRRQIQKDLEDPIATKIIDSYQTPVTQIKAVGEDGKIELLAL
;
A
#
# COMPACT_ATOMS: atom_id res chain seq x y z
N MET A 1 -27.22 -17.19 8.37
CA MET A 1 -27.77 -18.58 8.47
C MET A 1 -28.62 -18.62 9.72
N GLN A 2 -29.88 -18.91 9.60
CA GLN A 2 -30.76 -19.14 10.73
C GLN A 2 -30.36 -20.46 11.42
N PRO A 3 -30.41 -20.57 12.75
CA PRO A 3 -30.08 -21.77 13.46
C PRO A 3 -31.11 -22.87 13.12
N THR A 4 -30.65 -23.91 12.46
CA THR A 4 -31.48 -25.07 12.11
C THR A 4 -31.45 -26.05 13.28
N LEU A 5 -32.61 -26.70 13.58
CA LEU A 5 -32.70 -27.75 14.57
C LEU A 5 -32.05 -29.06 14.05
N CYS A 6 -31.56 -29.88 14.97
CA CYS A 6 -30.95 -31.17 14.69
C CYS A 6 -31.95 -32.08 13.93
N SER A 7 -31.60 -32.53 12.75
CA SER A 7 -32.43 -33.39 11.87
C SER A 7 -32.88 -34.72 12.52
N ARG A 8 -32.19 -35.17 13.59
CA ARG A 8 -32.44 -36.42 14.26
C ARG A 8 -33.31 -36.29 15.53
N CYS A 9 -32.99 -35.36 16.42
CA CYS A 9 -33.72 -35.23 17.69
C CYS A 9 -34.76 -34.10 17.70
N HIS A 10 -34.68 -33.16 16.75
CA HIS A 10 -35.55 -31.98 16.65
C HIS A 10 -35.71 -31.14 17.92
N LYS A 11 -34.77 -31.32 18.90
CA LYS A 11 -34.80 -30.65 20.20
C LYS A 11 -33.67 -29.64 20.38
N ASN A 12 -32.49 -29.94 19.83
CA ASN A 12 -31.28 -29.18 20.04
C ASN A 12 -30.84 -28.54 18.73
N VAL A 13 -30.10 -27.44 18.81
CA VAL A 13 -29.58 -26.73 17.63
C VAL A 13 -28.52 -27.60 16.92
N ALA A 14 -28.58 -27.65 15.59
CA ALA A 14 -27.60 -28.35 14.76
C ALA A 14 -26.27 -27.57 14.77
N VAL A 15 -25.19 -28.29 15.12
CA VAL A 15 -23.82 -27.74 15.21
C VAL A 15 -22.89 -28.38 14.20
N ILE A 16 -23.21 -29.60 13.77
CA ILE A 16 -22.40 -30.40 12.86
C ILE A 16 -23.23 -30.74 11.63
N PHE A 17 -22.73 -30.33 10.48
CA PHE A 17 -23.39 -30.61 9.21
C PHE A 17 -22.66 -31.74 8.50
N VAL A 18 -23.39 -32.80 8.17
CA VAL A 18 -22.85 -33.99 7.53
C VAL A 18 -23.54 -34.17 6.18
N THR A 19 -22.74 -34.27 5.15
CA THR A 19 -23.24 -34.58 3.81
C THR A 19 -23.25 -36.08 3.60
N ARG A 20 -24.41 -36.66 3.48
CA ARG A 20 -24.62 -38.11 3.20
C ARG A 20 -24.91 -38.31 1.73
N ILE A 21 -24.13 -39.20 1.10
CA ILE A 21 -24.29 -39.54 -0.29
C ILE A 21 -24.92 -40.95 -0.31
N ASP A 22 -26.24 -41.03 -0.67
CA ASP A 22 -26.94 -42.28 -0.88
C ASP A 22 -27.29 -42.41 -2.40
N GLY A 23 -26.44 -43.14 -3.12
CA GLY A 23 -26.58 -43.33 -4.57
C GLY A 23 -26.36 -42.08 -5.39
N SER A 24 -27.35 -41.50 -5.97
CA SER A 24 -27.28 -40.26 -6.80
C SER A 24 -27.81 -39.01 -6.09
N GLU A 25 -28.27 -39.09 -4.83
CA GLU A 25 -28.79 -37.94 -4.07
C GLU A 25 -27.83 -37.57 -2.92
N THR A 26 -27.53 -36.27 -2.83
CA THR A 26 -26.70 -35.67 -1.77
C THR A 26 -27.64 -34.99 -0.77
N LYS A 27 -27.72 -35.51 0.48
CA LYS A 27 -28.51 -34.89 1.55
C LYS A 27 -27.58 -34.29 2.63
N ASN A 28 -27.80 -33.04 2.92
CA ASN A 28 -27.10 -32.36 4.01
C ASN A 28 -27.95 -32.47 5.29
N GLU A 29 -27.42 -33.13 6.31
CA GLU A 29 -28.08 -33.30 7.60
C GLU A 29 -27.35 -32.50 8.70
N GLY A 30 -28.07 -31.64 9.41
CA GLY A 30 -27.54 -30.91 10.57
C GLY A 30 -27.75 -31.71 11.86
N LEU A 31 -26.72 -32.01 12.60
CA LEU A 31 -26.77 -32.80 13.83
C LEU A 31 -26.30 -31.98 15.06
N CYS A 32 -26.95 -32.17 16.20
CA CYS A 32 -26.44 -31.66 17.47
C CYS A 32 -25.28 -32.53 17.99
N LEU A 33 -24.46 -32.04 18.89
CA LEU A 33 -23.28 -32.73 19.44
C LEU A 33 -23.62 -34.10 20.03
N LYS A 34 -24.74 -34.22 20.73
CA LYS A 34 -25.22 -35.48 21.33
C LYS A 34 -25.56 -36.52 20.26
N CYS A 35 -26.34 -36.14 19.23
CA CYS A 35 -26.69 -37.03 18.14
C CYS A 35 -25.52 -37.43 17.25
N ALA A 36 -24.55 -36.53 17.06
CA ALA A 36 -23.32 -36.80 16.29
C ALA A 36 -22.42 -37.82 17.03
N LYS A 37 -22.33 -37.74 18.36
CA LYS A 37 -21.63 -38.73 19.20
C LYS A 37 -22.28 -40.09 19.15
N GLU A 38 -23.62 -40.17 19.27
CA GLU A 38 -24.40 -41.42 19.19
C GLU A 38 -24.28 -42.10 17.80
N LEU A 39 -24.10 -41.36 16.74
CA LEU A 39 -23.89 -41.86 15.37
C LEU A 39 -22.44 -42.34 15.13
N GLY A 40 -21.56 -42.21 16.10
CA GLY A 40 -20.18 -42.71 16.02
C GLY A 40 -19.33 -42.00 14.98
N ILE A 41 -19.55 -40.71 14.72
CA ILE A 41 -18.78 -39.92 13.74
C ILE A 41 -17.35 -39.77 14.29
N LYS A 42 -16.39 -40.52 13.71
CA LYS A 42 -14.98 -40.59 14.18
C LYS A 42 -14.35 -39.22 14.48
N PRO A 43 -14.39 -38.20 13.61
CA PRO A 43 -13.81 -36.88 13.87
C PRO A 43 -14.36 -36.21 15.13
N VAL A 44 -15.65 -36.45 15.43
CA VAL A 44 -16.33 -35.87 16.60
C VAL A 44 -15.91 -36.61 17.88
N GLN A 45 -15.80 -37.94 17.84
CA GLN A 45 -15.34 -38.74 18.96
C GLN A 45 -13.88 -38.43 19.29
N ASP A 46 -12.99 -38.37 18.30
CA ASP A 46 -11.59 -38.01 18.46
C ASP A 46 -11.40 -36.60 19.07
N MET A 47 -12.24 -35.64 18.63
CA MET A 47 -12.25 -34.29 19.17
C MET A 47 -12.69 -34.23 20.63
N MET A 48 -13.75 -34.97 20.98
CA MET A 48 -14.26 -35.04 22.36
C MET A 48 -13.26 -35.73 23.27
N GLN A 49 -12.60 -36.79 22.79
CA GLN A 49 -11.60 -37.54 23.57
C GLN A 49 -10.32 -36.71 23.81
N LYS A 50 -9.90 -35.90 22.80
CA LYS A 50 -8.77 -34.97 22.96
C LYS A 50 -9.06 -33.80 23.89
N MET A 51 -10.32 -33.39 24.03
CA MET A 51 -10.75 -32.27 24.87
C MET A 51 -11.24 -32.72 26.27
N GLY A 52 -11.30 -34.02 26.56
CA GLY A 52 -11.72 -34.55 27.88
C GLY A 52 -13.16 -34.22 28.23
N ILE A 53 -14.06 -34.05 27.27
CA ILE A 53 -15.46 -33.64 27.44
C ILE A 53 -16.26 -34.87 27.87
N THR A 54 -16.87 -34.82 29.06
CA THR A 54 -17.72 -35.86 29.61
C THR A 54 -19.18 -35.71 29.13
N ASP A 55 -20.02 -36.73 29.40
CA ASP A 55 -21.45 -36.69 29.03
C ASP A 55 -22.21 -35.59 29.78
N ASP A 56 -21.83 -35.30 31.03
CA ASP A 56 -22.42 -34.20 31.81
C ASP A 56 -22.04 -32.82 31.28
N ASP A 57 -20.82 -32.69 30.76
CA ASP A 57 -20.37 -31.44 30.11
C ASP A 57 -21.14 -31.17 28.81
N LEU A 58 -21.50 -32.22 28.08
CA LEU A 58 -22.32 -32.12 26.85
C LEU A 58 -23.73 -31.60 27.12
N GLU A 59 -24.34 -31.97 28.25
CA GLU A 59 -25.63 -31.42 28.63
C GLU A 59 -25.54 -29.95 29.06
N GLY A 60 -24.46 -29.60 29.77
CA GLY A 60 -24.17 -28.20 30.14
C GLY A 60 -24.00 -27.34 28.92
N ILE A 61 -23.17 -27.75 27.95
CA ILE A 61 -22.92 -27.02 26.70
C ILE A 61 -24.19 -26.91 25.84
N THR A 62 -25.01 -27.95 25.81
CA THR A 62 -26.27 -27.93 25.03
C THR A 62 -27.29 -26.96 25.66
N ASN A 63 -27.36 -26.90 26.97
CA ASN A 63 -28.24 -25.97 27.69
C ASN A 63 -27.77 -24.51 27.62
N GLU A 64 -26.47 -24.25 27.66
CA GLU A 64 -25.91 -22.92 27.41
C GLU A 64 -26.16 -22.44 25.96
N MET A 65 -26.04 -23.35 24.98
CA MET A 65 -26.40 -23.03 23.59
C MET A 65 -27.88 -22.72 23.44
N MET A 66 -28.77 -23.50 24.08
CA MET A 66 -30.22 -23.22 24.06
C MET A 66 -30.57 -21.89 24.71
N SER A 67 -29.92 -21.55 25.83
CA SER A 67 -30.13 -20.25 26.50
C SER A 67 -29.57 -19.06 25.72
N ALA A 68 -28.50 -19.23 24.94
CA ALA A 68 -27.92 -18.20 24.08
C ALA A 68 -28.80 -17.88 22.83
N PHE A 69 -29.69 -18.82 22.45
CA PHE A 69 -30.62 -18.66 21.33
C PHE A 69 -32.05 -18.30 21.74
N GLY A 70 -32.27 -17.85 22.96
CA GLY A 70 -33.50 -17.13 23.38
C GLY A 70 -34.61 -17.95 23.97
N GLY A 71 -34.36 -19.11 24.57
CA GLY A 71 -35.35 -19.84 25.34
C GLY A 71 -36.58 -20.37 24.59
N ALA A 72 -37.52 -20.96 25.30
CA ALA A 72 -38.69 -21.65 24.69
C ALA A 72 -39.65 -20.70 23.89
N GLU A 73 -39.65 -19.40 24.16
CA GLU A 73 -40.49 -18.42 23.43
C GLU A 73 -39.93 -18.06 22.02
N GLY A 74 -38.65 -18.24 21.80
CA GLY A 74 -38.05 -18.05 20.46
C GLY A 74 -38.32 -19.22 19.49
N MET A 75 -38.77 -20.33 19.97
CA MET A 75 -38.92 -21.59 19.24
C MET A 75 -40.32 -21.74 18.59
N GLU A 76 -41.35 -21.14 19.12
CA GLU A 76 -42.70 -21.11 18.54
C GLU A 76 -42.75 -20.27 17.24
N GLY A 77 -41.92 -19.23 17.15
CA GLY A 77 -41.78 -18.41 15.94
C GLY A 77 -41.06 -19.13 14.77
N LEU A 78 -40.29 -20.19 15.06
CA LEU A 78 -39.51 -20.94 14.05
C LEU A 78 -40.32 -22.06 13.39
N MET A 79 -41.36 -22.54 14.05
CA MET A 79 -42.23 -23.62 13.48
C MET A 79 -43.35 -23.11 12.56
N ALA A 80 -43.58 -21.78 12.50
CA ALA A 80 -44.67 -21.18 11.72
C ALA A 80 -44.26 -20.70 10.32
N GLN A 81 -43.04 -21.00 9.83
CA GLN A 81 -42.52 -20.51 8.55
C GLN A 81 -41.90 -21.61 7.67
N GLU A 82 -42.65 -22.72 7.48
CA GLU A 82 -42.47 -23.66 6.37
C GLU A 82 -43.68 -23.54 5.45
N ASP A 83 -43.66 -22.54 4.59
CA ASP A 83 -44.29 -22.59 3.25
C ASP A 83 -43.91 -21.36 2.44
N GLY A 84 -43.29 -21.58 1.29
CA GLY A 84 -43.33 -20.58 0.22
C GLY A 84 -41.99 -20.06 -0.30
N GLY A 85 -41.51 -20.66 -1.41
CA GLY A 85 -41.04 -19.85 -2.56
C GLY A 85 -39.53 -19.59 -2.71
N ASP A 86 -38.96 -20.32 -3.57
CA ASP A 86 -37.92 -20.13 -4.60
C ASP A 86 -37.29 -18.73 -4.75
N ASP A 87 -36.04 -18.84 -5.09
CA ASP A 87 -35.19 -18.13 -6.08
C ASP A 87 -33.98 -17.32 -5.56
N ASP A 88 -32.84 -17.79 -6.10
CA ASP A 88 -31.65 -17.13 -6.68
C ASP A 88 -30.54 -16.57 -5.81
N GLU A 89 -29.42 -17.30 -5.98
CA GLU A 89 -28.03 -16.95 -6.40
C GLU A 89 -27.14 -16.08 -5.50
N ASP A 90 -25.93 -16.65 -5.33
CA ASP A 90 -24.63 -16.01 -5.08
C ASP A 90 -24.35 -15.34 -3.72
N ASP A 91 -23.69 -16.10 -2.83
CA ASP A 91 -22.64 -15.50 -2.00
C ASP A 91 -21.59 -16.52 -1.52
N GLU A 92 -20.34 -16.28 -1.90
CA GLU A 92 -19.16 -17.04 -1.54
C GLU A 92 -18.79 -16.85 -0.06
N GLY A 93 -18.68 -17.99 0.65
CA GLY A 93 -17.64 -18.21 1.67
C GLY A 93 -17.44 -17.23 2.83
N ARG A 94 -18.30 -17.27 3.85
CA ARG A 94 -17.94 -16.78 5.19
C ARG A 94 -18.22 -17.85 6.24
N THR A 95 -17.13 -18.45 6.75
CA THR A 95 -17.11 -19.30 7.94
C THR A 95 -17.45 -18.47 9.18
N ALA A 96 -18.63 -18.70 9.75
CA ALA A 96 -19.01 -18.12 11.05
C ALA A 96 -18.29 -18.86 12.17
N THR A 97 -17.29 -18.24 12.78
CA THR A 97 -16.60 -18.70 13.98
C THR A 97 -17.39 -18.27 15.22
N PHE A 98 -17.85 -19.23 16.00
CA PHE A 98 -18.54 -18.97 17.27
C PHE A 98 -17.57 -18.51 18.37
N PRO A 99 -17.90 -17.46 19.16
CA PRO A 99 -17.00 -16.91 20.18
C PRO A 99 -16.55 -17.88 21.28
N PHE A 100 -17.32 -18.94 21.53
CA PHE A 100 -16.97 -19.93 22.54
C PHE A 100 -15.88 -20.90 22.06
N LEU A 101 -15.73 -21.13 20.76
CA LEU A 101 -14.65 -21.93 20.19
C LEU A 101 -13.28 -21.28 20.43
N ASN A 102 -13.19 -19.95 20.45
CA ASN A 102 -11.96 -19.25 20.81
C ASN A 102 -11.55 -19.45 22.27
N LYS A 103 -12.50 -19.69 23.17
CA LYS A 103 -12.21 -20.01 24.57
C LYS A 103 -11.75 -21.47 24.74
N LEU A 104 -12.14 -22.33 23.82
CA LEU A 104 -11.80 -23.75 23.79
C LEU A 104 -10.46 -24.05 23.08
N PHE A 105 -10.08 -23.22 22.09
CA PHE A 105 -8.85 -23.44 21.28
C PHE A 105 -7.70 -22.50 21.62
N GLY A 106 -7.88 -21.55 22.54
CA GLY A 106 -6.90 -20.51 22.86
C GLY A 106 -6.23 -20.66 24.23
N ASN A 107 -5.80 -21.85 24.63
CA ASN A 107 -4.84 -21.93 25.74
C ASN A 107 -4.06 -23.26 25.69
N GLY A 108 -2.89 -23.22 25.12
CA GLY A 108 -1.88 -24.24 25.24
C GLY A 108 -0.61 -23.66 25.84
N GLY A 109 -0.40 -23.81 27.14
CA GLY A 109 0.87 -23.55 27.76
C GLY A 109 0.82 -23.06 29.19
N GLY A 110 1.08 -23.98 30.20
CA GLY A 110 1.63 -23.60 31.52
C GLY A 110 0.83 -23.98 32.74
N GLU A 111 1.10 -25.20 33.23
CA GLU A 111 1.20 -25.68 34.63
C GLU A 111 0.14 -25.33 35.69
N SER A 112 -0.58 -26.35 35.98
CA SER A 112 -0.96 -27.05 37.23
C SER A 112 -0.86 -26.36 38.59
N ALA A 113 -1.99 -26.28 39.26
CA ALA A 113 -2.13 -26.76 40.65
C ALA A 113 -3.62 -26.86 41.04
N ALA A 114 -4.04 -28.02 41.48
CA ALA A 114 -5.38 -28.37 41.87
C ALA A 114 -5.82 -27.69 43.19
N PRO A 115 -7.13 -27.50 43.40
CA PRO A 115 -7.70 -27.14 44.67
C PRO A 115 -8.36 -28.36 45.33
N THR A 116 -8.20 -28.52 46.61
CA THR A 116 -9.07 -29.36 47.43
C THR A 116 -9.91 -28.50 48.39
N PRO A 117 -11.12 -28.94 48.73
CA PRO A 117 -12.09 -28.13 49.41
C PRO A 117 -12.12 -28.39 50.94
N SER A 118 -12.61 -27.45 51.74
CA SER A 118 -13.57 -27.68 52.83
C SER A 118 -13.73 -26.44 53.74
N GLU A 119 -14.91 -26.09 53.83
CA GLU A 119 -15.74 -25.58 54.91
C GLU A 119 -15.11 -25.15 56.26
N GLN A 120 -15.57 -24.03 56.64
CA GLN A 120 -16.25 -23.55 57.84
C GLN A 120 -15.56 -22.44 58.64
N PRO A 121 -16.32 -21.58 59.34
CA PRO A 121 -15.89 -20.26 59.76
C PRO A 121 -15.36 -20.18 61.16
N ARG A 122 -14.32 -19.40 61.44
CA ARG A 122 -13.97 -18.96 62.79
C ARG A 122 -13.48 -17.51 62.86
N GLN A 123 -14.32 -16.73 63.59
CA GLN A 123 -14.02 -15.66 64.53
C GLN A 123 -12.70 -14.87 64.42
N SER A 124 -12.91 -13.56 64.23
CA SER A 124 -12.19 -12.38 64.72
C SER A 124 -10.94 -12.57 65.54
N ARG A 125 -9.85 -11.95 65.01
CA ARG A 125 -8.82 -11.32 65.83
C ARG A 125 -8.28 -10.08 65.15
N ASP A 126 -8.23 -8.98 65.88
CA ASP A 126 -7.69 -7.69 65.56
C ASP A 126 -6.24 -7.76 65.14
N GLU A 127 -5.90 -7.21 63.99
CA GLU A 127 -4.57 -6.72 63.69
C GLU A 127 -4.61 -5.43 62.86
N LYS A 128 -3.70 -4.55 63.20
CA LYS A 128 -3.52 -3.12 62.86
C LYS A 128 -3.57 -2.82 61.35
N PRO A 129 -3.88 -1.52 60.96
CA PRO A 129 -4.03 -1.11 59.57
C PRO A 129 -2.72 -1.05 58.87
N GLY A 130 -2.46 -2.01 57.99
CA GLY A 130 -1.46 -1.94 56.91
C GLY A 130 -1.99 -1.01 55.85
N LYS A 131 -1.17 -0.07 55.39
CA LYS A 131 -1.41 0.85 54.28
C LYS A 131 -1.91 0.08 53.06
N THR A 132 -3.20 0.19 52.79
CA THR A 132 -3.79 -0.25 51.53
C THR A 132 -3.37 0.78 50.46
N GLU A 133 -2.51 0.40 49.53
CA GLU A 133 -2.33 1.13 48.30
C GLU A 133 -3.69 1.20 47.59
N PRO A 134 -4.09 2.37 47.05
CA PRO A 134 -5.36 2.49 46.36
C PRO A 134 -5.33 1.59 45.13
N ARG A 135 -6.21 0.57 45.10
CA ARG A 135 -6.45 -0.25 43.89
C ARG A 135 -6.83 0.71 42.76
N GLN A 136 -5.98 0.85 41.79
CA GLN A 136 -6.27 1.59 40.58
C GLN A 136 -7.57 1.07 39.97
N PRO A 137 -8.51 1.94 39.59
CA PRO A 137 -9.73 1.52 38.92
C PRO A 137 -9.40 0.73 37.67
N LYS A 138 -10.04 -0.41 37.47
CA LYS A 138 -9.83 -1.28 36.31
C LYS A 138 -10.19 -0.51 35.04
N ARG A 139 -9.24 -0.34 34.12
CA ARG A 139 -9.37 0.41 32.84
C ARG A 139 -9.81 -0.54 31.71
N LYS A 140 -10.94 -1.23 31.88
CA LYS A 140 -11.38 -2.30 31.00
C LYS A 140 -11.70 -1.84 29.56
N PHE A 141 -12.39 -0.71 29.42
CA PHE A 141 -12.78 -0.21 28.11
C PHE A 141 -11.63 0.53 27.41
N LEU A 142 -10.85 1.30 28.13
CA LEU A 142 -9.65 1.98 27.59
C LEU A 142 -8.62 0.98 27.08
N GLU A 143 -8.35 -0.08 27.84
CA GLU A 143 -7.37 -1.10 27.42
C GLU A 143 -7.82 -1.93 26.21
N ASN A 144 -9.14 -2.13 26.03
CA ASN A 144 -9.67 -2.93 24.93
C ASN A 144 -9.90 -2.14 23.64
N TYR A 145 -10.16 -0.83 23.71
CA TYR A 145 -10.61 -0.03 22.58
C TYR A 145 -9.75 1.22 22.33
N CYS A 146 -8.73 1.48 23.14
CA CYS A 146 -7.89 2.65 23.00
C CYS A 146 -6.40 2.29 23.13
N ILE A 147 -5.58 3.04 22.44
CA ILE A 147 -4.11 2.93 22.50
C ILE A 147 -3.62 4.10 23.39
N SER A 148 -2.89 3.80 24.46
CA SER A 148 -2.31 4.85 25.30
C SER A 148 -1.10 5.48 24.63
N LEU A 149 -1.24 6.70 24.12
CA LEU A 149 -0.13 7.45 23.53
C LEU A 149 0.85 7.93 24.63
N THR A 150 0.36 8.30 25.80
CA THR A 150 1.23 8.71 26.92
C THR A 150 2.13 7.55 27.39
N GLN A 151 1.59 6.31 27.46
CA GLN A 151 2.39 5.15 27.81
C GLN A 151 3.45 4.85 26.72
N LYS A 152 3.06 4.91 25.43
CA LYS A 152 4.01 4.79 24.32
C LYS A 152 5.12 5.85 24.38
N ALA A 153 4.79 7.11 24.77
CA ALA A 153 5.76 8.16 24.94
C ALA A 153 6.74 7.87 26.10
N LEU A 154 6.25 7.37 27.24
CA LEU A 154 7.07 6.96 28.37
C LEU A 154 7.98 5.77 28.05
N ASP A 155 7.47 4.84 27.23
CA ASP A 155 8.24 3.66 26.75
C ASP A 155 9.27 4.04 25.66
N GLY A 156 9.31 5.29 25.18
CA GLY A 156 10.18 5.73 24.08
C GLY A 156 9.83 5.14 22.72
N LYS A 157 8.55 4.73 22.53
CA LYS A 157 8.06 4.10 21.28
C LYS A 157 7.41 5.08 20.30
N LEU A 158 7.43 6.36 20.59
CA LEU A 158 6.94 7.41 19.70
C LEU A 158 8.11 8.13 19.04
N ASP A 159 7.97 8.42 17.77
CA ASP A 159 8.95 9.17 17.00
C ASP A 159 8.96 10.66 17.42
N ARG A 160 10.10 11.30 17.31
CA ARG A 160 10.24 12.72 17.62
C ARG A 160 9.47 13.57 16.63
N ILE A 161 8.57 14.45 17.13
CA ILE A 161 7.78 15.34 16.31
C ILE A 161 8.52 16.66 16.11
N ILE A 162 8.62 17.10 14.87
CA ILE A 162 9.37 18.25 14.43
C ILE A 162 8.47 19.15 13.58
N GLY A 163 8.61 20.48 13.74
CA GLY A 163 7.97 21.47 12.88
C GLY A 163 6.46 21.68 13.09
N ARG A 164 5.90 21.24 14.25
CA ARG A 164 4.48 21.39 14.60
C ARG A 164 4.26 22.13 15.91
N ASP A 165 5.19 22.97 16.31
CA ASP A 165 5.16 23.67 17.60
C ASP A 165 3.99 24.63 17.72
N GLN A 166 3.65 25.35 16.65
CA GLN A 166 2.53 26.32 16.65
C GLN A 166 1.18 25.62 16.82
N GLU A 167 0.96 24.52 16.11
CA GLU A 167 -0.27 23.73 16.22
C GLU A 167 -0.36 23.06 17.59
N LEU A 168 0.75 22.52 18.10
CA LEU A 168 0.83 21.95 19.44
C LEU A 168 0.50 22.98 20.52
N GLU A 169 1.10 24.18 20.48
CA GLU A 169 0.79 25.27 21.41
C GLU A 169 -0.69 25.63 21.34
N ARG A 170 -1.26 25.69 20.13
CA ARG A 170 -2.66 25.98 19.92
C ARG A 170 -3.57 24.92 20.52
N VAL A 171 -3.25 23.63 20.34
CA VAL A 171 -3.95 22.50 20.96
C VAL A 171 -3.89 22.61 22.49
N VAL A 172 -2.70 22.84 23.07
CA VAL A 172 -2.50 23.04 24.52
C VAL A 172 -3.33 24.22 25.03
N GLN A 173 -3.34 25.36 24.33
CA GLN A 173 -4.15 26.53 24.69
C GLN A 173 -5.63 26.19 24.71
N ILE A 174 -6.14 25.46 23.70
CA ILE A 174 -7.56 25.09 23.62
C ILE A 174 -7.92 24.13 24.75
N LEU A 175 -7.13 23.08 25.00
CA LEU A 175 -7.36 22.12 26.08
C LEU A 175 -7.39 22.77 27.48
N ASN A 176 -6.65 23.86 27.66
CA ASN A 176 -6.58 24.59 28.91
C ASN A 176 -7.78 25.55 29.13
N ARG A 177 -8.67 25.77 28.15
CA ARG A 177 -9.83 26.62 28.25
C ARG A 177 -10.88 26.04 29.20
N ARG A 178 -11.76 26.90 29.73
CA ARG A 178 -12.91 26.48 30.52
C ARG A 178 -14.06 25.94 29.66
N GLN A 179 -14.23 26.48 28.45
CA GLN A 179 -15.28 26.11 27.50
C GLN A 179 -14.66 26.04 26.12
N LYS A 180 -15.28 25.27 25.20
CA LYS A 180 -14.74 24.99 23.85
C LYS A 180 -13.31 24.45 23.93
N ASN A 181 -13.11 23.49 24.82
CA ASN A 181 -11.82 22.90 25.16
C ASN A 181 -11.51 21.61 24.38
N ASN A 182 -12.19 21.39 23.25
CA ASN A 182 -11.94 20.25 22.39
C ASN A 182 -11.37 20.76 21.06
N PRO A 183 -10.07 20.61 20.78
CA PRO A 183 -9.50 20.96 19.49
C PRO A 183 -9.94 19.96 18.41
N CYS A 184 -10.15 20.47 17.20
CA CYS A 184 -10.37 19.66 16.01
C CYS A 184 -9.28 19.99 14.99
N LEU A 185 -8.39 19.06 14.74
CA LEU A 185 -7.31 19.16 13.77
C LEU A 185 -7.88 18.99 12.37
N ILE A 186 -7.78 20.03 11.55
CA ILE A 186 -8.36 20.06 10.21
C ILE A 186 -7.24 20.19 9.19
N GLY A 187 -7.11 19.23 8.29
CA GLY A 187 -6.10 19.25 7.24
C GLY A 187 -6.25 18.07 6.30
N GLU A 188 -5.54 18.10 5.20
CA GLU A 188 -5.54 17.03 4.22
C GLU A 188 -4.96 15.70 4.79
N PRO A 189 -5.28 14.54 4.20
CA PRO A 189 -4.67 13.27 4.60
C PRO A 189 -3.14 13.33 4.48
N GLY A 190 -2.41 12.76 5.44
CA GLY A 190 -0.94 12.70 5.39
C GLY A 190 -0.20 13.96 5.84
N VAL A 191 -0.88 15.07 6.23
CA VAL A 191 -0.18 16.28 6.72
C VAL A 191 0.33 16.16 8.16
N GLY A 192 0.11 15.05 8.85
CA GLY A 192 0.61 14.80 10.21
C GLY A 192 -0.34 15.20 11.33
N LYS A 193 -1.67 15.13 11.14
CA LYS A 193 -2.68 15.42 12.19
C LYS A 193 -2.50 14.53 13.43
N THR A 194 -2.33 13.24 13.23
CA THR A 194 -2.16 12.26 14.31
C THR A 194 -0.85 12.48 15.07
N ALA A 195 0.22 12.90 14.37
CA ALA A 195 1.49 13.24 14.96
C ALA A 195 1.37 14.38 15.99
N ILE A 196 0.48 15.36 15.78
CA ILE A 196 0.23 16.44 16.77
C ILE A 196 -0.31 15.87 18.09
N ALA A 197 -1.19 14.87 18.04
CA ALA A 197 -1.70 14.20 19.23
C ALA A 197 -0.60 13.39 19.96
N GLU A 198 0.29 12.76 19.22
CA GLU A 198 1.47 12.06 19.73
C GLU A 198 2.47 13.06 20.37
N GLY A 199 2.70 14.23 19.72
CA GLY A 199 3.50 15.32 20.27
C GLY A 199 2.97 15.86 21.58
N LEU A 200 1.67 16.00 21.72
CA LEU A 200 1.05 16.35 22.99
C LEU A 200 1.32 15.29 24.06
N ALA A 201 1.21 14.01 23.71
CA ALA A 201 1.50 12.92 24.65
C ALA A 201 2.97 12.94 25.10
N MET A 202 3.89 13.23 24.18
CA MET A 202 5.33 13.38 24.50
C MET A 202 5.58 14.58 25.44
N ARG A 203 4.99 15.75 25.16
CA ARG A 203 5.12 16.92 26.05
C ARG A 203 4.53 16.66 27.45
N ILE A 204 3.41 15.93 27.53
CA ILE A 204 2.84 15.50 28.82
C ILE A 204 3.80 14.57 29.56
N ALA A 205 4.34 13.56 28.88
CA ALA A 205 5.32 12.62 29.47
C ALA A 205 6.57 13.33 29.96
N GLN A 206 7.03 14.37 29.25
CA GLN A 206 8.18 15.21 29.61
C GLN A 206 7.85 16.30 30.61
N ARG A 207 6.56 16.45 30.99
CA ARG A 207 6.03 17.51 31.86
C ARG A 207 6.24 18.93 31.30
N ASP A 208 6.34 19.06 30.00
CA ASP A 208 6.45 20.33 29.26
C ASP A 208 5.06 20.86 28.83
N VAL A 209 4.13 20.91 29.77
CA VAL A 209 2.76 21.38 29.57
C VAL A 209 2.29 22.17 30.80
N PRO A 210 1.25 23.04 30.67
CA PRO A 210 0.66 23.72 31.81
C PRO A 210 0.17 22.76 32.89
N TYR A 211 0.22 23.20 34.15
CA TYR A 211 -0.12 22.41 35.35
C TYR A 211 -1.41 21.56 35.22
N LYS A 212 -2.46 22.10 34.57
CA LYS A 212 -3.73 21.40 34.38
C LYS A 212 -3.62 20.16 33.47
N LEU A 213 -2.61 20.08 32.66
CA LEU A 213 -2.39 18.98 31.69
C LEU A 213 -1.31 18.01 32.15
N MET A 214 -0.55 18.30 33.21
CA MET A 214 0.59 17.47 33.65
C MET A 214 0.19 16.04 34.06
N ASP A 215 -1.01 15.88 34.62
CA ASP A 215 -1.52 14.59 35.08
C ASP A 215 -2.53 13.96 34.11
N LYS A 216 -2.64 14.54 32.90
CA LYS A 216 -3.51 13.99 31.86
C LYS A 216 -2.83 12.87 31.11
N GLU A 217 -3.65 11.93 30.65
CA GLU A 217 -3.25 10.81 29.82
C GLU A 217 -3.97 10.92 28.46
N VAL A 218 -3.23 10.73 27.38
CA VAL A 218 -3.75 10.79 26.01
C VAL A 218 -3.97 9.38 25.49
N TYR A 219 -5.19 9.10 25.03
CA TYR A 219 -5.59 7.82 24.46
C TYR A 219 -6.14 8.02 23.05
N LEU A 220 -5.65 7.25 22.08
CA LEU A 220 -6.15 7.18 20.71
C LEU A 220 -7.24 6.11 20.65
N LEU A 221 -8.45 6.52 20.22
CA LEU A 221 -9.58 5.59 20.04
C LEU A 221 -9.39 4.75 18.77
N ASP A 222 -9.45 3.43 18.92
CA ASP A 222 -9.55 2.49 17.82
C ASP A 222 -11.04 2.21 17.51
N LEU A 223 -11.52 2.91 16.50
CA LEU A 223 -12.92 2.74 16.03
C LEU A 223 -13.17 1.35 15.48
N THR A 224 -12.17 0.74 14.86
CA THR A 224 -12.28 -0.61 14.28
C THR A 224 -12.47 -1.64 15.37
N ALA A 225 -11.66 -1.59 16.44
CA ALA A 225 -11.82 -2.45 17.61
C ALA A 225 -13.16 -2.25 18.32
N LEU A 226 -13.65 -1.01 18.34
CA LEU A 226 -14.93 -0.70 18.99
C LEU A 226 -16.14 -1.30 18.23
N VAL A 227 -16.07 -1.32 16.89
CA VAL A 227 -17.11 -1.85 15.98
C VAL A 227 -16.96 -3.36 15.78
N ALA A 228 -15.75 -3.91 15.82
CA ALA A 228 -15.49 -5.32 15.57
C ALA A 228 -16.35 -6.25 16.43
N GLY A 229 -17.05 -7.20 15.78
CA GLY A 229 -17.92 -8.18 16.43
C GLY A 229 -19.25 -7.61 16.99
N THR A 230 -19.63 -6.38 16.63
CA THR A 230 -20.96 -5.86 16.97
C THR A 230 -21.94 -6.22 15.86
N GLN A 231 -22.79 -7.23 16.09
CA GLN A 231 -23.87 -7.60 15.16
C GLN A 231 -25.12 -6.73 15.34
N PHE A 232 -25.28 -6.11 16.50
CA PHE A 232 -26.45 -5.29 16.85
C PHE A 232 -26.02 -3.89 17.27
N ARG A 233 -26.77 -2.90 16.84
CA ARG A 233 -26.62 -1.47 17.19
C ARG A 233 -26.42 -1.24 18.70
N GLY A 234 -27.17 -1.91 19.54
CA GLY A 234 -27.10 -1.76 21.00
C GLY A 234 -25.76 -2.20 21.62
N GLN A 235 -25.00 -3.10 20.97
CA GLN A 235 -23.71 -3.53 21.49
C GLN A 235 -22.64 -2.45 21.33
N PHE A 236 -22.59 -1.80 20.16
CA PHE A 236 -21.73 -0.65 19.92
C PHE A 236 -22.04 0.51 20.86
N GLU A 237 -23.35 0.84 20.99
CA GLU A 237 -23.78 1.90 21.90
C GLU A 237 -23.39 1.61 23.35
N SER A 238 -23.53 0.36 23.79
CA SER A 238 -23.15 -0.07 25.14
C SER A 238 -21.63 0.06 25.37
N ARG A 239 -20.79 -0.35 24.38
CA ARG A 239 -19.33 -0.20 24.47
C ARG A 239 -18.93 1.28 24.53
N MET A 240 -19.47 2.12 23.66
CA MET A 240 -19.21 3.56 23.65
C MET A 240 -19.65 4.23 24.96
N LYS A 241 -20.84 3.90 25.48
CA LYS A 241 -21.31 4.40 26.76
C LYS A 241 -20.39 3.97 27.89
N GLY A 242 -19.98 2.69 27.93
CA GLY A 242 -19.05 2.18 28.93
C GLY A 242 -17.70 2.90 28.89
N LEU A 243 -17.15 3.15 27.69
CA LEU A 243 -15.92 3.92 27.52
C LEU A 243 -16.04 5.36 28.04
N ILE A 244 -17.12 6.05 27.67
CA ILE A 244 -17.37 7.43 28.15
C ILE A 244 -17.51 7.48 29.66
N GLU A 245 -18.23 6.54 30.27
CA GLU A 245 -18.39 6.46 31.73
C GLU A 245 -17.06 6.18 32.43
N GLU A 246 -16.20 5.35 31.85
CA GLU A 246 -14.88 5.08 32.39
C GLU A 246 -14.00 6.33 32.34
N ILE A 247 -13.98 7.05 31.19
CA ILE A 247 -13.26 8.33 31.02
C ILE A 247 -13.75 9.39 32.02
N LYS A 248 -15.06 9.48 32.21
CA LYS A 248 -15.65 10.40 33.21
C LYS A 248 -15.21 10.10 34.65
N LYS A 249 -15.18 8.81 35.02
CA LYS A 249 -14.77 8.37 36.36
C LYS A 249 -13.29 8.67 36.63
N LEU A 250 -12.44 8.52 35.62
CA LEU A 250 -11.01 8.81 35.72
C LEU A 250 -10.71 10.31 35.75
N GLY A 251 -11.39 11.09 34.90
CA GLY A 251 -11.32 12.55 34.87
C GLY A 251 -10.02 13.15 34.32
N ASN A 252 -8.99 12.31 34.11
CA ASN A 252 -7.66 12.74 33.63
C ASN A 252 -7.38 12.31 32.18
N ILE A 253 -8.36 11.82 31.44
CA ILE A 253 -8.18 11.29 30.08
C ILE A 253 -8.48 12.35 29.02
N ILE A 254 -7.63 12.44 28.02
CA ILE A 254 -7.84 13.14 26.75
C ILE A 254 -7.99 12.09 25.66
N LEU A 255 -9.17 12.01 25.05
CA LEU A 255 -9.46 11.05 23.99
C LEU A 255 -9.15 11.64 22.61
N VAL A 256 -8.28 11.02 21.86
CA VAL A 256 -8.01 11.36 20.46
C VAL A 256 -8.87 10.49 19.56
N ILE A 257 -9.58 11.12 18.62
CA ILE A 257 -10.44 10.45 17.66
C ILE A 257 -9.97 10.87 16.27
N ASP A 258 -9.29 9.96 15.61
CA ASP A 258 -8.93 10.16 14.20
C ASP A 258 -10.16 9.92 13.33
N GLU A 259 -10.25 10.63 12.21
CA GLU A 259 -11.42 10.61 11.34
C GLU A 259 -12.75 10.80 12.12
N VAL A 260 -12.81 11.82 12.97
CA VAL A 260 -13.95 12.07 13.85
C VAL A 260 -15.29 12.18 13.11
N HIS A 261 -15.26 12.48 11.82
CA HIS A 261 -16.42 12.50 10.93
C HIS A 261 -17.11 11.13 10.79
N ASN A 262 -16.36 10.03 10.92
CA ASN A 262 -16.92 8.68 10.90
C ASN A 262 -17.88 8.42 12.08
N LEU A 263 -17.67 9.09 13.19
CA LEU A 263 -18.61 9.02 14.33
C LEU A 263 -19.90 9.80 14.10
N VAL A 264 -19.86 10.82 13.26
CA VAL A 264 -20.96 11.76 13.00
C VAL A 264 -21.72 11.38 11.74
N GLY A 265 -20.99 10.99 10.67
CA GLY A 265 -21.53 10.70 9.33
C GLY A 265 -22.17 9.31 9.18
N ALA A 266 -21.95 8.41 10.13
CA ALA A 266 -22.54 7.09 10.12
C ALA A 266 -24.10 7.08 10.31
N GLY A 267 -24.79 8.21 10.12
CA GLY A 267 -26.21 8.40 10.41
C GLY A 267 -27.16 8.60 9.24
N ASP A 268 -26.65 8.75 8.00
CA ASP A 268 -27.49 9.12 6.85
C ASP A 268 -28.10 7.92 6.09
N ALA A 269 -27.65 6.68 6.37
CA ALA A 269 -28.31 5.48 5.87
C ALA A 269 -29.27 4.92 6.94
N GLU A 270 -30.47 4.53 6.54
CA GLU A 270 -31.46 3.86 7.42
C GLU A 270 -30.78 2.65 8.10
N GLY A 271 -30.49 2.77 9.40
CA GLY A 271 -29.84 1.72 10.21
C GLY A 271 -28.40 2.00 10.65
N SER A 272 -27.76 3.12 10.28
CA SER A 272 -26.38 3.40 10.65
C SER A 272 -26.20 3.88 12.10
N MET A 273 -25.05 3.55 12.70
CA MET A 273 -24.73 3.76 14.11
C MET A 273 -24.32 5.21 14.38
N ASN A 274 -25.18 6.02 14.99
CA ASN A 274 -24.88 7.42 15.29
C ASN A 274 -24.20 7.58 16.66
N ALA A 275 -22.87 7.35 16.68
CA ALA A 275 -22.05 7.51 17.90
C ALA A 275 -22.00 8.97 18.40
N ALA A 276 -22.24 9.94 17.52
CA ALA A 276 -22.28 11.35 17.89
C ALA A 276 -23.34 11.63 18.94
N ASN A 277 -24.51 10.99 18.89
CA ASN A 277 -25.59 11.21 19.87
C ASN A 277 -25.21 10.75 21.28
N ILE A 278 -24.25 9.85 21.42
CA ILE A 278 -23.72 9.39 22.69
C ILE A 278 -22.66 10.35 23.23
N LEU A 279 -21.80 10.88 22.33
CA LEU A 279 -20.74 11.83 22.67
C LEU A 279 -21.26 13.25 22.97
N LYS A 280 -22.28 13.73 22.24
CA LYS A 280 -22.83 15.08 22.35
C LYS A 280 -23.18 15.50 23.79
N PRO A 281 -23.89 14.69 24.62
CA PRO A 281 -24.18 15.05 25.99
C PRO A 281 -22.94 15.23 26.87
N ALA A 282 -21.95 14.35 26.73
CA ALA A 282 -20.72 14.38 27.49
C ALA A 282 -19.82 15.57 27.11
N LEU A 283 -19.68 15.86 25.79
CA LEU A 283 -19.01 17.05 25.28
C LEU A 283 -19.72 18.34 25.69
N SER A 284 -21.06 18.34 25.67
CA SER A 284 -21.87 19.51 26.01
C SER A 284 -21.71 19.92 27.48
N ARG A 285 -21.56 18.94 28.37
CA ARG A 285 -21.35 19.18 29.80
C ARG A 285 -19.87 19.39 30.17
N GLY A 286 -18.95 19.20 29.21
CA GLY A 286 -17.51 19.28 29.47
C GLY A 286 -16.97 18.16 30.36
N GLU A 287 -17.65 17.00 30.37
CA GLU A 287 -17.33 15.85 31.21
C GLU A 287 -16.15 15.06 30.64
N ILE A 288 -15.87 15.20 29.36
CA ILE A 288 -14.75 14.61 28.65
C ILE A 288 -14.04 15.66 27.81
N GLN A 289 -12.76 15.44 27.55
CA GLN A 289 -11.94 16.21 26.61
C GLN A 289 -11.60 15.35 25.41
N VAL A 290 -11.80 15.89 24.20
CA VAL A 290 -11.60 15.17 22.94
C VAL A 290 -10.75 16.02 22.01
N ILE A 291 -9.79 15.38 21.34
CA ILE A 291 -9.09 15.90 20.17
C ILE A 291 -9.65 15.16 18.96
N GLY A 292 -10.31 15.85 18.05
CA GLY A 292 -10.75 15.29 16.77
C GLY A 292 -9.73 15.57 15.68
N ALA A 293 -9.60 14.67 14.72
CA ALA A 293 -8.86 14.90 13.46
C ALA A 293 -9.79 14.60 12.28
N THR A 294 -9.75 15.45 11.23
CA THR A 294 -10.59 15.30 10.02
C THR A 294 -10.07 16.15 8.87
N THR A 295 -10.65 16.02 7.69
CA THR A 295 -10.39 16.92 6.56
C THR A 295 -11.30 18.15 6.59
N LEU A 296 -10.95 19.21 5.84
CA LEU A 296 -11.77 20.43 5.77
C LEU A 296 -13.15 20.15 5.16
N THR A 297 -13.22 19.32 4.15
CA THR A 297 -14.47 18.94 3.47
C THR A 297 -15.42 18.21 4.42
N GLU A 298 -14.88 17.25 5.17
CA GLU A 298 -15.66 16.46 6.13
C GLU A 298 -16.04 17.27 7.37
N TYR A 299 -15.15 18.16 7.83
CA TYR A 299 -15.48 19.10 8.92
C TYR A 299 -16.69 19.94 8.57
N ARG A 300 -16.71 20.55 7.37
CA ARG A 300 -17.86 21.35 6.89
C ARG A 300 -19.12 20.53 6.73
N LYS A 301 -18.99 19.30 6.22
CA LYS A 301 -20.13 18.42 5.94
C LYS A 301 -20.78 17.87 7.20
N TYR A 302 -20.00 17.49 8.21
CA TYR A 302 -20.47 16.71 9.36
C TYR A 302 -20.40 17.46 10.69
N ILE A 303 -19.38 18.29 10.95
CA ILE A 303 -19.19 18.96 12.23
C ILE A 303 -19.83 20.35 12.23
N GLU A 304 -19.57 21.17 11.22
CA GLU A 304 -20.05 22.56 11.11
C GLU A 304 -21.58 22.62 10.94
N LYS A 305 -22.18 21.65 10.26
CA LYS A 305 -23.64 21.55 10.11
C LYS A 305 -24.36 21.17 11.41
N ASP A 306 -23.67 20.54 12.34
CA ASP A 306 -24.22 20.14 13.63
C ASP A 306 -23.94 21.22 14.69
N SER A 307 -24.92 22.07 15.00
CA SER A 307 -24.76 23.20 15.92
C SER A 307 -24.32 22.81 17.35
N ALA A 308 -24.53 21.55 17.74
CA ALA A 308 -24.12 21.07 19.06
C ALA A 308 -22.63 20.74 19.08
N LEU A 309 -22.08 20.20 17.98
CA LEU A 309 -20.66 19.88 17.83
C LEU A 309 -19.83 21.13 17.49
N GLU A 310 -20.30 21.98 16.58
CA GLU A 310 -19.65 23.25 16.19
C GLU A 310 -19.35 24.13 17.40
N ARG A 311 -20.29 24.22 18.36
CA ARG A 311 -20.11 24.99 19.59
C ARG A 311 -19.11 24.38 20.57
N ARG A 312 -18.67 23.13 20.36
CA ARG A 312 -17.80 22.39 21.29
C ARG A 312 -16.44 22.15 20.76
N PHE A 313 -16.31 21.94 19.47
CA PHE A 313 -15.03 21.83 18.81
C PHE A 313 -14.46 23.20 18.43
N GLN A 314 -13.15 23.33 18.57
CA GLN A 314 -12.41 24.50 18.13
C GLN A 314 -11.47 24.10 17.00
N PRO A 315 -11.64 24.62 15.77
CA PRO A 315 -10.80 24.27 14.65
C PRO A 315 -9.35 24.70 14.86
N VAL A 316 -8.44 23.81 14.48
CA VAL A 316 -7.00 24.03 14.35
C VAL A 316 -6.63 23.57 12.97
N ILE A 317 -6.27 24.50 12.10
CA ILE A 317 -5.87 24.19 10.72
C ILE A 317 -4.44 23.63 10.77
N VAL A 318 -4.26 22.49 10.11
CA VAL A 318 -2.97 21.82 9.93
C VAL A 318 -2.66 21.85 8.45
N GLU A 319 -1.84 22.81 8.07
CA GLU A 319 -1.43 22.97 6.67
C GLU A 319 -0.32 21.99 6.28
N GLU A 320 -0.19 21.75 4.97
CA GLU A 320 0.94 21.00 4.43
C GLU A 320 2.24 21.73 4.77
N PRO A 321 3.25 21.05 5.33
CA PRO A 321 4.53 21.69 5.68
C PRO A 321 5.28 22.08 4.42
N SER A 322 6.10 23.13 4.52
CA SER A 322 7.00 23.52 3.44
C SER A 322 8.03 22.43 3.13
N ILE A 323 8.67 22.50 1.96
CA ILE A 323 9.75 21.59 1.58
C ILE A 323 10.86 21.63 2.65
N GLU A 324 11.26 22.79 3.11
CA GLU A 324 12.34 22.94 4.11
C GLU A 324 11.95 22.36 5.47
N ASP A 325 10.72 22.60 5.94
CA ASP A 325 10.22 22.01 7.18
C ASP A 325 10.13 20.47 7.05
N THR A 326 9.67 19.97 5.90
CA THR A 326 9.62 18.54 5.63
C THR A 326 11.01 17.90 5.62
N VAL A 327 12.02 18.56 5.06
CA VAL A 327 13.41 18.08 5.13
C VAL A 327 13.88 17.94 6.57
N GLN A 328 13.55 18.89 7.45
CA GLN A 328 13.88 18.80 8.87
C GLN A 328 13.13 17.65 9.56
N ILE A 329 11.84 17.46 9.23
CA ILE A 329 11.05 16.33 9.74
C ILE A 329 11.71 15.02 9.34
N ILE A 330 12.00 14.84 8.05
CA ILE A 330 12.61 13.61 7.52
C ILE A 330 13.97 13.34 8.15
N GLN A 331 14.83 14.37 8.26
CA GLN A 331 16.13 14.23 8.93
C GLN A 331 16.01 13.82 10.40
N GLY A 332 14.95 14.29 11.07
CA GLY A 332 14.71 13.94 12.46
C GLY A 332 14.20 12.52 12.68
N ILE A 333 13.46 11.98 11.72
CA ILE A 333 12.93 10.60 11.78
C ILE A 333 13.83 9.58 11.08
N ALA A 334 14.75 10.00 10.20
CA ALA A 334 15.65 9.12 9.47
C ALA A 334 16.38 8.08 10.36
N PRO A 335 16.90 8.41 11.58
CA PRO A 335 17.55 7.43 12.44
C PRO A 335 16.65 6.24 12.83
N TYR A 336 15.33 6.42 12.91
CA TYR A 336 14.40 5.33 13.21
C TYR A 336 14.27 4.38 12.02
N TYR A 337 14.20 4.92 10.79
CA TYR A 337 14.18 4.13 9.56
C TYR A 337 15.52 3.45 9.29
N GLU A 338 16.64 4.13 9.58
CA GLU A 338 17.99 3.52 9.51
C GLU A 338 18.10 2.30 10.42
N ALA A 339 17.63 2.42 11.66
CA ALA A 339 17.66 1.33 12.63
C ALA A 339 16.73 0.17 12.25
N TYR A 340 15.55 0.49 11.65
CA TYR A 340 14.57 -0.53 11.27
C TYR A 340 14.98 -1.31 10.01
N HIS A 341 15.45 -0.60 8.97
CA HIS A 341 15.80 -1.18 7.68
C HIS A 341 17.27 -1.60 7.57
N HIS A 342 18.12 -1.26 8.53
CA HIS A 342 19.58 -1.45 8.45
C HIS A 342 20.16 -0.82 7.18
N VAL A 343 19.83 0.44 6.91
CA VAL A 343 20.23 1.23 5.74
C VAL A 343 20.66 2.60 6.20
N LYS A 344 21.75 3.16 5.68
CA LYS A 344 22.18 4.51 5.96
C LYS A 344 21.48 5.53 5.06
N ILE A 345 20.89 6.56 5.67
CA ILE A 345 20.18 7.64 4.98
C ILE A 345 20.94 8.94 5.14
N ALA A 346 21.68 9.36 4.13
CA ALA A 346 22.41 10.61 4.17
C ALA A 346 21.45 11.83 4.20
N PRO A 347 21.80 12.93 4.87
CA PRO A 347 20.96 14.14 4.90
C PRO A 347 20.61 14.70 3.51
N GLU A 348 21.48 14.49 2.53
CA GLU A 348 21.26 14.85 1.14
C GLU A 348 20.15 14.00 0.50
N MET A 349 20.07 12.71 0.87
CA MET A 349 19.01 11.83 0.41
C MET A 349 17.64 12.21 1.02
N CYS A 350 17.61 12.67 2.27
CA CYS A 350 16.39 13.22 2.87
C CYS A 350 15.86 14.41 2.07
N ARG A 351 16.72 15.37 1.74
CA ARG A 351 16.36 16.54 0.91
C ARG A 351 15.88 16.11 -0.49
N LEU A 352 16.60 15.18 -1.09
CA LEU A 352 16.27 14.68 -2.41
C LEU A 352 14.93 13.95 -2.41
N ALA A 353 14.67 13.09 -1.43
CA ALA A 353 13.40 12.38 -1.29
C ALA A 353 12.22 13.34 -1.17
N VAL A 354 12.34 14.40 -0.36
CA VAL A 354 11.31 15.45 -0.27
C VAL A 354 11.09 16.15 -1.60
N THR A 355 12.18 16.59 -2.26
CA THR A 355 12.08 17.31 -3.53
C THR A 355 11.49 16.42 -4.64
N MET A 356 11.89 15.15 -4.68
CA MET A 356 11.37 14.18 -5.65
C MET A 356 9.91 13.83 -5.36
N SER A 357 9.55 13.59 -4.11
CA SER A 357 8.16 13.30 -3.75
C SER A 357 7.24 14.47 -4.08
N GLU A 358 7.67 15.72 -3.83
CA GLU A 358 6.92 16.91 -4.18
C GLU A 358 6.75 17.08 -5.71
N ARG A 359 7.79 16.75 -6.47
CA ARG A 359 7.79 16.89 -7.92
C ARG A 359 6.98 15.81 -8.62
N TYR A 360 7.06 14.56 -8.15
CA TYR A 360 6.59 13.40 -8.91
C TYR A 360 5.32 12.78 -8.31
N ILE A 361 5.04 12.96 -7.01
CA ILE A 361 3.87 12.42 -6.32
C ILE A 361 2.90 13.56 -6.03
N THR A 362 1.86 13.66 -6.87
CA THR A 362 0.92 14.80 -6.84
C THR A 362 -0.42 14.48 -6.18
N ASP A 363 -0.69 13.22 -5.87
CA ASP A 363 -1.93 12.73 -5.29
C ASP A 363 -1.90 12.60 -3.76
N ARG A 364 -0.76 12.90 -3.14
CA ARG A 364 -0.51 12.83 -1.69
C ARG A 364 0.17 14.11 -1.20
N PHE A 365 0.15 14.33 0.11
CA PHE A 365 0.68 15.52 0.76
C PHE A 365 1.96 15.24 1.56
N LEU A 366 2.78 16.26 1.73
CA LEU A 366 3.92 16.23 2.63
C LEU A 366 3.44 16.27 4.11
N PRO A 367 4.15 15.61 5.04
CA PRO A 367 5.40 14.87 4.87
C PRO A 367 5.21 13.41 4.46
N ASP A 368 4.00 12.88 4.50
CA ASP A 368 3.64 11.46 4.35
C ASP A 368 4.21 10.85 3.07
N LYS A 369 4.00 11.49 1.90
CA LYS A 369 4.55 11.03 0.61
C LYS A 369 6.08 10.91 0.59
N ALA A 370 6.79 11.72 1.36
CA ALA A 370 8.25 11.67 1.43
C ALA A 370 8.72 10.61 2.45
N ILE A 371 7.97 10.41 3.52
CA ILE A 371 8.19 9.34 4.50
C ILE A 371 8.01 7.99 3.82
N ASP A 372 6.87 7.77 3.15
CA ASP A 372 6.58 6.54 2.41
C ASP A 372 7.65 6.25 1.36
N LEU A 373 8.12 7.28 0.63
CA LEU A 373 9.16 7.12 -0.36
C LEU A 373 10.48 6.61 0.23
N ILE A 374 10.88 7.14 1.41
CA ILE A 374 12.09 6.70 2.11
C ILE A 374 11.91 5.29 2.67
N ASP A 375 10.76 5.00 3.25
CA ASP A 375 10.43 3.71 3.84
C ASP A 375 10.49 2.60 2.77
N GLU A 376 9.78 2.78 1.65
CA GLU A 376 9.76 1.81 0.56
C GLU A 376 11.12 1.69 -0.15
N ALA A 377 11.84 2.80 -0.36
CA ALA A 377 13.17 2.77 -0.95
C ALA A 377 14.20 2.08 -0.02
N SER A 378 14.10 2.28 1.29
CA SER A 378 14.93 1.57 2.27
C SER A 378 14.60 0.08 2.33
N SER A 379 13.32 -0.26 2.18
CA SER A 379 12.86 -1.65 2.05
C SER A 379 13.40 -2.33 0.78
N ASP A 380 13.42 -1.62 -0.37
CA ASP A 380 14.00 -2.14 -1.63
C ASP A 380 15.51 -2.42 -1.48
N VAL A 381 16.25 -1.52 -0.80
CA VAL A 381 17.66 -1.73 -0.48
C VAL A 381 17.85 -2.97 0.39
N ASN A 382 17.02 -3.13 1.41
CA ASN A 382 17.09 -4.25 2.34
C ASN A 382 16.76 -5.58 1.65
N LEU A 383 15.73 -5.63 0.80
CA LEU A 383 15.34 -6.81 0.02
C LEU A 383 16.50 -7.38 -0.83
N HIS A 384 17.36 -6.51 -1.33
CA HIS A 384 18.50 -6.88 -2.15
C HIS A 384 19.81 -7.06 -1.35
N ASN A 385 19.78 -6.86 -0.02
CA ASN A 385 20.94 -6.95 0.85
C ASN A 385 21.25 -8.42 1.23
N LYS A 386 22.02 -9.09 0.37
CA LYS A 386 22.46 -10.47 0.62
C LYS A 386 23.32 -10.62 1.90
N ALA A 387 24.02 -9.57 2.31
CA ALA A 387 24.83 -9.60 3.52
C ALA A 387 23.96 -9.66 4.76
N LEU A 388 22.89 -8.88 4.84
CA LEU A 388 21.93 -8.90 5.94
C LEU A 388 21.19 -10.24 6.02
N ALA A 389 20.72 -10.76 4.87
CA ALA A 389 20.07 -12.05 4.81
C ALA A 389 20.99 -13.16 5.37
N ARG A 390 22.28 -13.16 4.95
CA ARG A 390 23.25 -14.12 5.46
C ARG A 390 23.57 -13.92 6.94
N THR A 391 23.61 -12.68 7.43
CA THR A 391 23.79 -12.40 8.87
C THR A 391 22.64 -12.96 9.71
N MET A 392 21.38 -12.80 9.25
CA MET A 392 20.21 -13.37 9.93
C MET A 392 20.22 -14.91 9.93
N GLU A 393 20.67 -15.54 8.83
CA GLU A 393 20.86 -16.99 8.78
C GLU A 393 21.92 -17.44 9.81
N ILE A 394 23.07 -16.74 9.86
CA ILE A 394 24.14 -17.03 10.83
C ILE A 394 23.65 -16.88 12.27
N ASP A 395 22.89 -15.84 12.58
CA ASP A 395 22.34 -15.64 13.94
C ASP A 395 21.39 -16.78 14.33
N LYS A 396 20.60 -17.28 13.37
CA LYS A 396 19.75 -18.46 13.59
C LYS A 396 20.59 -19.73 13.80
N GLU A 397 21.61 -19.94 12.95
CA GLU A 397 22.54 -21.07 13.10
C GLU A 397 23.28 -21.02 14.46
N LEU A 398 23.72 -19.84 14.90
CA LEU A 398 24.34 -19.63 16.22
C LEU A 398 23.37 -19.92 17.38
N ALA A 399 22.11 -19.53 17.26
CA ALA A 399 21.08 -19.82 18.24
C ALA A 399 20.80 -21.33 18.33
N ASP A 400 20.78 -22.04 17.21
CA ASP A 400 20.60 -23.51 17.19
C ASP A 400 21.83 -24.22 17.73
N ILE A 401 23.05 -23.77 17.45
CA ILE A 401 24.30 -24.26 18.04
C ILE A 401 24.31 -24.06 19.56
N ALA A 402 23.83 -22.90 20.04
CA ALA A 402 23.74 -22.61 21.47
C ALA A 402 22.78 -23.58 22.18
N LYS A 403 21.61 -23.86 21.59
CA LYS A 403 20.66 -24.84 22.10
C LYS A 403 21.26 -26.26 22.11
N GLU A 404 21.88 -26.68 21.00
CA GLU A 404 22.53 -27.99 20.91
C GLU A 404 23.64 -28.12 21.94
N ARG A 405 24.42 -27.08 22.17
CA ARG A 405 25.46 -27.02 23.19
C ARG A 405 24.90 -27.20 24.59
N GLU A 406 23.76 -26.57 24.91
CA GLU A 406 23.09 -26.71 26.20
C GLU A 406 22.61 -28.15 26.42
N VAL A 407 21.99 -28.76 25.41
CA VAL A 407 21.55 -30.15 25.42
C VAL A 407 22.75 -31.10 25.60
N MET A 408 23.87 -30.88 24.91
CA MET A 408 25.05 -31.68 25.02
C MET A 408 25.75 -31.55 26.38
N LEU A 409 25.76 -30.37 26.98
CA LEU A 409 26.25 -30.12 28.33
C LEU A 409 25.37 -30.82 29.38
N ALA A 410 24.04 -30.79 29.18
CA ALA A 410 23.12 -31.53 30.05
C ALA A 410 23.33 -33.04 29.92
N ALA A 411 23.49 -33.55 28.70
CA ALA A 411 23.76 -34.97 28.42
C ALA A 411 25.13 -35.43 28.94
N ALA A 412 26.16 -34.60 28.90
CA ALA A 412 27.47 -34.90 29.46
C ALA A 412 27.42 -35.03 31.02
N ASN A 413 26.46 -34.34 31.64
CA ASN A 413 26.25 -34.40 33.12
C ASN A 413 25.16 -35.40 33.53
N ASP A 414 24.43 -35.97 32.60
CA ASP A 414 23.32 -36.89 32.92
C ASP A 414 23.81 -38.32 33.10
N LYS A 415 23.83 -38.73 34.35
CA LYS A 415 24.13 -40.11 34.80
C LYS A 415 22.87 -41.01 34.78
N SER A 416 21.79 -40.63 34.14
CA SER A 416 20.51 -41.32 34.14
C SER A 416 20.27 -42.27 32.95
N GLY A 417 21.19 -42.44 32.04
CA GLY A 417 21.07 -43.32 30.86
C GLY A 417 20.70 -44.77 31.27
N GLU A 418 19.79 -45.43 30.51
CA GLU A 418 19.26 -46.80 30.83
C GLU A 418 20.37 -47.81 31.10
N ALA A 419 21.46 -47.74 30.36
CA ALA A 419 22.62 -48.63 30.53
C ALA A 419 23.34 -48.37 31.88
N PHE A 420 23.48 -47.12 32.25
CA PHE A 420 24.06 -46.70 33.51
C PHE A 420 23.16 -47.06 34.71
N GLN A 421 21.86 -46.86 34.57
CA GLN A 421 20.86 -47.28 35.57
C GLN A 421 20.84 -48.80 35.76
N LYS A 422 20.95 -49.60 34.68
CA LYS A 422 21.03 -51.09 34.77
C LYS A 422 22.30 -51.55 35.48
N LEU A 423 23.44 -50.90 35.15
CA LEU A 423 24.71 -51.24 35.89
C LEU A 423 24.63 -50.84 37.38
N LYS A 424 24.06 -49.69 37.70
CA LYS A 424 23.84 -49.25 39.10
C LYS A 424 22.90 -50.15 39.84
N GLN A 425 21.81 -50.62 39.20
CA GLN A 425 20.93 -51.64 39.80
C GLN A 425 21.66 -53.00 40.04
N ARG A 426 22.50 -53.43 39.07
CA ARG A 426 23.28 -54.63 39.19
C ARG A 426 24.36 -54.53 40.28
N GLU A 427 25.03 -53.38 40.39
CA GLU A 427 25.96 -53.03 41.43
C GLU A 427 25.32 -53.10 42.84
N ALA A 428 24.12 -52.45 42.96
CA ALA A 428 23.34 -52.46 44.20
C ALA A 428 22.86 -53.88 44.59
N ALA A 429 22.44 -54.69 43.61
CA ALA A 429 22.03 -56.06 43.83
C ALA A 429 23.20 -56.96 44.30
N LEU A 430 24.40 -56.82 43.69
CA LEU A 430 25.62 -57.51 44.09
C LEU A 430 26.11 -57.08 45.47
N LEU A 431 26.04 -55.75 45.78
CA LEU A 431 26.34 -55.25 47.13
C LEU A 431 25.42 -55.84 48.20
N GLN A 432 24.11 -55.84 47.86
CA GLN A 432 23.11 -56.42 48.78
C GLN A 432 23.33 -57.96 49.04
N GLN A 433 23.74 -58.66 47.95
CA GLN A 433 24.10 -60.09 48.08
C GLN A 433 25.35 -60.28 48.90
N LYS A 434 26.38 -59.43 48.72
CA LYS A 434 27.61 -59.47 49.53
C LYS A 434 27.32 -59.18 50.97
N GLU A 435 26.56 -58.10 51.29
CA GLU A 435 26.16 -57.76 52.67
C GLU A 435 25.35 -58.85 53.34
N ARG A 436 24.40 -59.51 52.62
CA ARG A 436 23.66 -60.64 53.14
C ARG A 436 24.54 -61.84 53.51
N LEU A 437 25.53 -62.13 52.61
CA LEU A 437 26.49 -63.21 52.89
C LEU A 437 27.42 -62.90 54.08
N GLU A 438 27.79 -61.65 54.30
CA GLU A 438 28.61 -61.20 55.41
C GLU A 438 27.84 -61.15 56.71
N ALA A 439 26.54 -60.74 56.62
CA ALA A 439 25.70 -60.68 57.86
C ALA A 439 25.07 -61.99 58.32
N MET A 440 24.97 -63.04 57.54
CA MET A 440 24.44 -64.31 57.91
C MET A 440 25.44 -65.09 58.77
N PRO A 441 25.05 -65.64 59.94
CA PRO A 441 25.93 -66.53 60.72
C PRO A 441 26.22 -67.80 59.93
N ALA A 442 27.43 -68.35 60.09
CA ALA A 442 27.82 -69.54 59.33
C ALA A 442 26.91 -70.73 59.76
N ALA A 443 26.30 -71.38 58.74
CA ALA A 443 25.48 -72.54 58.97
C ALA A 443 26.35 -73.66 59.51
N GLU A 444 25.84 -74.50 60.52
CA GLU A 444 26.56 -75.61 61.04
C GLU A 444 26.96 -76.59 59.93
N GLY A 445 28.32 -76.71 59.66
CA GLY A 445 28.87 -77.56 58.63
C GLY A 445 29.36 -76.88 57.36
N GLU A 446 29.27 -75.50 57.15
CA GLU A 446 29.78 -74.80 56.01
C GLU A 446 31.28 -74.52 56.18
N ASP A 447 32.10 -74.99 55.18
CA ASP A 447 33.54 -74.73 55.16
C ASP A 447 33.80 -73.19 54.99
N PRO A 448 34.54 -72.57 55.91
CA PRO A 448 34.87 -71.16 55.87
C PRO A 448 35.55 -70.69 54.59
N GLY A 449 36.31 -71.65 53.93
CA GLY A 449 36.98 -71.36 52.65
C GLY A 449 35.98 -71.13 51.49
N VAL A 450 34.87 -71.87 51.43
CA VAL A 450 33.84 -71.77 50.44
C VAL A 450 33.07 -70.41 50.48
N ARG A 451 32.80 -69.97 51.71
CA ARG A 451 32.16 -68.67 51.93
C ARG A 451 33.08 -67.50 51.58
N GLN A 452 34.35 -67.59 51.93
CA GLN A 452 35.35 -66.60 51.54
C GLN A 452 35.55 -66.54 50.02
N GLY A 453 35.48 -67.72 49.36
CA GLY A 453 35.50 -67.84 47.91
C GLY A 453 34.33 -67.13 47.23
N ARG A 454 33.09 -67.29 47.74
CA ARG A 454 31.87 -66.61 47.25
C ARG A 454 31.94 -65.08 47.43
N ILE A 455 32.44 -64.61 48.57
CA ILE A 455 32.65 -63.21 48.86
C ILE A 455 33.69 -62.60 47.86
N ALA A 456 34.79 -63.31 47.61
CA ALA A 456 35.81 -62.91 46.68
C ALA A 456 35.31 -62.88 45.23
N ASP A 457 34.42 -63.80 44.87
CA ASP A 457 33.75 -63.78 43.55
C ASP A 457 32.78 -62.64 43.37
N LEU A 458 31.96 -62.32 44.39
CA LEU A 458 31.11 -61.14 44.38
C LEU A 458 31.90 -59.83 44.32
N GLN A 459 33.07 -59.80 45.02
CA GLN A 459 33.99 -58.66 44.94
C GLN A 459 34.60 -58.49 43.55
N ARG A 460 34.94 -59.59 42.82
CA ARG A 460 35.40 -59.56 41.43
C ARG A 460 34.28 -59.09 40.50
N GLN A 461 33.05 -59.56 40.67
CA GLN A 461 31.90 -59.12 39.90
C GLN A 461 31.57 -57.62 40.11
N LEU A 462 31.64 -57.14 41.34
CA LEU A 462 31.52 -55.75 41.72
C LEU A 462 32.57 -54.86 41.03
N ALA A 463 33.83 -55.32 41.07
CA ALA A 463 34.94 -54.64 40.42
C ALA A 463 34.73 -54.59 38.86
N GLY A 464 34.24 -55.69 38.26
CA GLY A 464 33.87 -55.74 36.84
C GLY A 464 32.76 -54.73 36.46
N VAL A 465 31.67 -54.69 37.23
CA VAL A 465 30.58 -53.77 37.03
C VAL A 465 31.03 -52.33 37.23
N ALA A 466 31.88 -52.06 38.22
CA ALA A 466 32.44 -50.70 38.40
C ALA A 466 33.35 -50.28 37.26
N GLN A 467 34.10 -51.19 36.67
CA GLN A 467 34.94 -50.93 35.48
C GLN A 467 34.10 -50.72 34.23
N GLU A 468 33.07 -51.53 33.98
CA GLU A 468 32.11 -51.31 32.89
C GLU A 468 31.41 -49.96 32.99
N ARG A 469 31.00 -49.58 34.22
CA ARG A 469 30.40 -48.25 34.45
C ARG A 469 31.36 -47.10 34.16
N ALA A 470 32.62 -47.21 34.59
CA ALA A 470 33.67 -46.24 34.34
C ALA A 470 33.99 -46.11 32.84
N VAL A 471 33.98 -47.20 32.08
CA VAL A 471 34.20 -47.19 30.63
C VAL A 471 33.04 -46.51 29.92
N LEU A 472 31.79 -46.79 30.30
CA LEU A 472 30.60 -46.14 29.72
C LEU A 472 30.55 -44.65 30.04
N GLU A 473 30.90 -44.26 31.27
CA GLU A 473 30.96 -42.85 31.70
C GLU A 473 32.04 -42.09 30.90
N ASN A 474 33.20 -42.66 30.68
CA ASN A 474 34.27 -42.07 29.90
C ASN A 474 33.92 -41.97 28.40
N GLN A 475 33.33 -43.02 27.80
CA GLN A 475 32.93 -43.00 26.38
C GLN A 475 31.81 -41.99 26.09
N ALA A 476 30.80 -41.89 26.98
CA ALA A 476 29.72 -40.91 26.84
C ALA A 476 30.24 -39.47 26.97
N SER A 477 31.10 -39.25 27.95
CA SER A 477 31.76 -37.96 28.16
C SER A 477 32.66 -37.56 27.01
N GLU A 478 33.47 -38.48 26.47
CA GLU A 478 34.40 -38.23 25.37
C GLU A 478 33.65 -37.84 24.10
N LYS A 479 32.57 -38.56 23.72
CA LYS A 479 31.73 -38.19 22.56
C LYS A 479 31.06 -36.80 22.73
N ALA A 480 30.56 -36.48 23.93
CA ALA A 480 29.98 -35.18 24.22
C ALA A 480 31.03 -34.05 24.09
N TYR A 481 32.24 -34.26 24.64
CA TYR A 481 33.32 -33.26 24.51
C TYR A 481 33.81 -33.10 23.07
N GLN A 482 33.91 -34.17 22.27
CA GLN A 482 34.25 -34.08 20.86
C GLN A 482 33.18 -33.26 20.08
N ARG A 483 31.88 -33.51 20.34
CA ARG A 483 30.80 -32.72 19.71
C ARG A 483 30.83 -31.27 20.15
N LEU A 484 31.05 -30.99 21.45
CA LEU A 484 31.20 -29.61 21.94
C LEU A 484 32.37 -28.88 21.31
N ALA A 485 33.49 -29.54 21.06
CA ALA A 485 34.64 -28.96 20.38
C ALA A 485 34.30 -28.59 18.93
N VAL A 486 33.55 -29.44 18.21
CA VAL A 486 33.08 -29.18 16.86
C VAL A 486 32.12 -27.98 16.84
N LEU A 487 31.13 -27.98 17.77
CA LEU A 487 30.17 -26.88 17.89
C LEU A 487 30.87 -25.54 18.19
N LYS A 488 31.88 -25.55 19.05
CA LYS A 488 32.65 -24.34 19.36
C LYS A 488 33.49 -23.87 18.17
N SER A 489 34.00 -24.76 17.36
CA SER A 489 34.70 -24.41 16.12
C SER A 489 33.75 -23.76 15.10
N GLN A 490 32.53 -24.33 14.93
CA GLN A 490 31.50 -23.79 14.09
C GLN A 490 31.02 -22.42 14.59
N GLU A 491 30.80 -22.25 15.89
CA GLU A 491 30.46 -20.98 16.52
C GLU A 491 31.50 -19.90 16.22
N LEU A 492 32.81 -20.22 16.36
CA LEU A 492 33.89 -19.29 16.07
C LEU A 492 33.95 -18.91 14.56
N GLN A 493 33.75 -19.90 13.69
CA GLN A 493 33.72 -19.66 12.24
C GLN A 493 32.56 -18.76 11.82
N LEU A 494 31.35 -19.07 12.27
CA LEU A 494 30.14 -18.29 12.00
C LEU A 494 30.21 -16.90 12.62
N THR A 495 30.78 -16.76 13.83
CA THR A 495 30.97 -15.46 14.48
C THR A 495 31.96 -14.62 13.65
N GLY A 496 33.05 -15.22 13.18
CA GLY A 496 34.02 -14.53 12.30
C GLY A 496 33.41 -14.13 10.97
N GLU A 497 32.56 -14.96 10.35
CA GLU A 497 31.81 -14.62 9.12
C GLU A 497 30.84 -13.46 9.38
N ARG A 498 30.06 -13.53 10.47
CA ARG A 498 29.12 -12.47 10.88
C ARG A 498 29.85 -11.13 11.11
N ASP A 499 30.95 -11.16 11.88
CA ASP A 499 31.71 -9.94 12.16
C ASP A 499 32.34 -9.35 10.89
N GLY A 500 32.74 -10.19 9.94
CA GLY A 500 33.21 -9.77 8.61
C GLY A 500 32.12 -9.16 7.72
N LEU A 501 30.88 -9.64 7.83
CA LEU A 501 29.72 -9.07 7.14
C LEU A 501 29.29 -7.77 7.79
N THR A 502 29.24 -7.70 9.11
CA THR A 502 28.88 -6.50 9.88
C THR A 502 29.91 -5.37 9.72
N ALA A 503 31.21 -5.71 9.57
CA ALA A 503 32.26 -4.74 9.33
C ALA A 503 32.13 -3.98 8.00
N LYS A 504 31.35 -4.50 7.02
CA LYS A 504 31.05 -3.80 5.77
C LYS A 504 30.07 -2.64 5.96
N GLY A 505 29.40 -2.58 7.11
CA GLY A 505 28.40 -1.58 7.44
C GLY A 505 27.09 -1.72 6.63
N ASP A 506 26.11 -0.94 7.05
CA ASP A 506 24.82 -0.90 6.39
C ASP A 506 24.94 -0.27 4.99
N PRO A 507 24.21 -0.78 3.99
CA PRO A 507 24.17 -0.18 2.67
C PRO A 507 23.58 1.21 2.73
N ALA A 508 24.02 2.11 1.84
CA ALA A 508 23.50 3.46 1.76
C ALA A 508 22.31 3.55 0.80
N LEU A 509 21.31 4.34 1.17
CA LEU A 509 20.22 4.73 0.28
C LEU A 509 20.79 5.59 -0.85
N THR A 510 20.43 5.31 -2.10
CA THR A 510 20.91 6.04 -3.28
C THR A 510 19.76 6.66 -4.06
N VAL A 511 20.08 7.57 -4.97
CA VAL A 511 19.13 8.21 -5.89
C VAL A 511 18.39 7.16 -6.74
N GLU A 512 19.08 6.09 -7.12
CA GLU A 512 18.50 5.01 -7.93
C GLU A 512 17.36 4.28 -7.22
N HIS A 513 17.49 4.05 -5.91
CA HIS A 513 16.44 3.41 -5.12
C HIS A 513 15.20 4.31 -5.03
N LEU A 514 15.39 5.61 -4.74
CA LEU A 514 14.28 6.59 -4.74
C LEU A 514 13.60 6.66 -6.11
N ALA A 515 14.39 6.73 -7.18
CA ALA A 515 13.89 6.81 -8.54
C ALA A 515 13.10 5.56 -8.95
N ARG A 516 13.56 4.36 -8.54
CA ARG A 516 12.86 3.10 -8.78
C ARG A 516 11.49 3.06 -8.11
N VAL A 517 11.38 3.49 -6.87
CA VAL A 517 10.10 3.54 -6.16
C VAL A 517 9.15 4.54 -6.83
N ILE A 518 9.64 5.71 -7.21
CA ILE A 518 8.84 6.68 -7.96
C ILE A 518 8.36 6.10 -9.30
N GLU A 519 9.21 5.36 -10.01
CA GLU A 519 8.82 4.65 -11.23
C GLU A 519 7.70 3.63 -10.97
N LEU A 520 7.77 2.88 -9.89
CA LEU A 520 6.73 1.91 -9.52
C LEU A 520 5.39 2.62 -9.27
N TRP A 521 5.39 3.75 -8.57
CA TRP A 521 4.17 4.47 -8.22
C TRP A 521 3.60 5.28 -9.39
N THR A 522 4.45 6.03 -10.09
CA THR A 522 4.04 7.03 -11.09
C THR A 522 4.16 6.53 -12.53
N LYS A 523 4.83 5.38 -12.73
CA LYS A 523 5.19 4.84 -14.04
C LYS A 523 6.11 5.76 -14.87
N ILE A 524 6.80 6.69 -14.21
CA ILE A 524 7.82 7.53 -14.82
C ILE A 524 9.14 6.78 -14.78
N PRO A 525 9.80 6.50 -15.92
CA PRO A 525 11.03 5.72 -15.92
C PRO A 525 12.12 6.32 -15.03
N ALA A 526 12.80 5.50 -14.23
CA ALA A 526 13.86 5.92 -13.31
C ALA A 526 14.99 6.69 -14.01
N SER A 527 15.27 6.32 -15.27
CA SER A 527 16.24 7.00 -16.11
C SER A 527 15.92 8.48 -16.41
N GLN A 528 14.63 8.88 -16.29
CA GLN A 528 14.21 10.27 -16.47
C GLN A 528 14.27 11.10 -15.18
N ILE A 529 14.38 10.45 -14.03
CA ILE A 529 14.43 11.08 -12.72
C ILE A 529 15.86 11.51 -12.36
N GLN A 530 16.87 10.90 -13.01
CA GLN A 530 18.30 11.17 -12.78
C GLN A 530 18.82 12.36 -13.60
N GLU A 531 20.07 12.78 -13.36
CA GLU A 531 20.75 13.92 -14.02
C GLU A 531 20.75 13.90 -15.55
N GLN A 532 20.51 12.76 -16.18
CA GLN A 532 20.39 12.61 -17.64
C GLN A 532 19.24 13.44 -18.26
N GLU A 533 18.30 13.98 -17.48
CA GLU A 533 17.21 14.83 -18.01
C GLU A 533 17.77 16.11 -18.66
N TYR A 534 18.80 16.73 -18.07
CA TYR A 534 19.41 17.93 -18.64
C TYR A 534 20.16 17.65 -19.96
N GLU A 535 20.83 16.53 -20.05
CA GLU A 535 21.52 16.08 -21.24
C GLU A 535 20.53 15.76 -22.38
N ARG A 536 19.43 15.09 -22.04
CA ARG A 536 18.33 14.83 -22.96
C ARG A 536 17.69 16.12 -23.46
N LEU A 537 17.43 17.09 -22.60
CA LEU A 537 16.88 18.39 -22.95
C LEU A 537 17.84 19.22 -23.80
N ALA A 538 19.17 19.08 -23.62
CA ALA A 538 20.16 19.72 -24.46
C ALA A 538 20.06 19.27 -25.92
N HIS A 539 19.86 17.97 -26.19
CA HIS A 539 19.77 17.37 -27.52
C HIS A 539 18.33 17.20 -28.05
N LEU A 540 17.31 17.72 -27.33
CA LEU A 540 15.90 17.63 -27.72
C LEU A 540 15.65 18.17 -29.14
N GLU A 541 16.25 19.32 -29.48
CA GLU A 541 16.08 19.98 -30.76
C GLU A 541 16.61 19.12 -31.91
N GLU A 542 17.75 18.50 -31.76
CA GLU A 542 18.37 17.63 -32.77
C GLU A 542 17.54 16.37 -33.01
N ARG A 543 17.06 15.75 -31.94
CA ARG A 543 16.21 14.55 -32.03
C ARG A 543 14.87 14.85 -32.69
N LEU A 544 14.24 15.97 -32.36
CA LEU A 544 12.99 16.35 -33.01
C LEU A 544 13.19 16.69 -34.49
N LYS A 545 14.30 17.33 -34.87
CA LYS A 545 14.63 17.64 -36.28
C LYS A 545 14.86 16.41 -37.13
N SER A 546 15.34 15.30 -36.57
CA SER A 546 15.51 14.04 -37.31
C SER A 546 14.19 13.44 -37.78
N HIS A 547 13.06 13.73 -37.10
CA HIS A 547 11.75 13.19 -37.44
C HIS A 547 10.83 14.23 -38.08
N ILE A 548 11.04 15.51 -37.78
CA ILE A 548 10.16 16.61 -38.23
C ILE A 548 10.90 17.45 -39.28
N ILE A 549 10.56 17.23 -40.52
CA ILE A 549 11.25 17.83 -41.65
C ILE A 549 10.61 19.17 -42.07
N GLY A 550 11.43 20.15 -42.34
CA GLY A 550 11.00 21.47 -42.89
C GLY A 550 10.32 22.40 -41.89
N GLN A 551 10.47 22.12 -40.57
CA GLN A 551 9.87 22.92 -39.50
C GLN A 551 10.90 23.36 -38.45
N ASP A 552 12.13 23.69 -38.86
CA ASP A 552 13.25 23.98 -37.97
C ASP A 552 12.98 25.09 -36.96
N GLU A 553 12.29 26.17 -37.38
CA GLU A 553 11.92 27.27 -36.49
C GLU A 553 10.91 26.85 -35.46
N ALA A 554 9.93 26.03 -35.85
CA ALA A 554 8.92 25.49 -34.93
C ALA A 554 9.54 24.56 -33.90
N VAL A 555 10.40 23.63 -34.33
CA VAL A 555 11.12 22.70 -33.42
C VAL A 555 12.01 23.47 -32.45
N LYS A 556 12.75 24.47 -32.91
CA LYS A 556 13.60 25.31 -32.06
C LYS A 556 12.79 26.07 -30.99
N ALA A 557 11.64 26.68 -31.41
CA ALA A 557 10.76 27.38 -30.45
C ALA A 557 10.21 26.45 -29.38
N VAL A 558 9.74 25.26 -29.75
CA VAL A 558 9.23 24.23 -28.83
C VAL A 558 10.34 23.76 -27.89
N ALA A 559 11.51 23.38 -28.41
CA ALA A 559 12.62 22.91 -27.57
C ALA A 559 13.08 24.00 -26.56
N SER A 560 13.13 25.26 -27.01
CA SER A 560 13.52 26.38 -26.11
C SER A 560 12.50 26.65 -25.00
N ALA A 561 11.20 26.59 -25.30
CA ALA A 561 10.15 26.78 -24.31
C ALA A 561 10.11 25.64 -23.28
N ILE A 562 10.30 24.39 -23.74
CA ILE A 562 10.38 23.22 -22.86
C ILE A 562 11.59 23.33 -21.94
N ARG A 563 12.77 23.69 -22.46
CA ARG A 563 13.97 23.92 -21.64
C ARG A 563 13.70 24.97 -20.56
N ARG A 564 13.08 26.11 -20.89
CA ARG A 564 12.72 27.17 -19.91
C ARG A 564 11.79 26.66 -18.83
N GLY A 565 10.73 25.92 -19.20
CA GLY A 565 9.76 25.38 -18.28
C GLY A 565 10.34 24.33 -17.33
N ARG A 566 11.24 23.46 -17.83
CA ARG A 566 11.84 22.39 -17.01
C ARG A 566 12.95 22.89 -16.07
N VAL A 567 13.67 23.93 -16.43
CA VAL A 567 14.69 24.53 -15.53
C VAL A 567 14.04 25.28 -14.36
N GLY A 568 12.74 25.61 -14.45
CA GLY A 568 11.98 26.17 -13.32
C GLY A 568 12.37 27.62 -12.98
N ILE A 569 12.81 28.42 -13.94
CA ILE A 569 13.21 29.83 -13.72
C ILE A 569 11.98 30.71 -13.45
N ALA A 570 10.76 30.27 -13.80
CA ALA A 570 9.55 31.03 -13.60
C ALA A 570 9.13 31.05 -12.12
N SER A 571 8.64 32.21 -11.62
CA SER A 571 8.19 32.40 -10.24
C SER A 571 6.92 31.62 -9.88
N LYS A 572 6.11 31.23 -10.86
CA LYS A 572 4.94 30.35 -10.71
C LYS A 572 5.13 29.11 -11.55
N ARG A 573 4.86 27.97 -10.96
CA ARG A 573 4.81 26.70 -11.71
C ARG A 573 3.52 26.65 -12.51
N LYS A 574 3.62 26.52 -13.82
CA LYS A 574 2.50 26.37 -14.75
C LYS A 574 2.90 25.42 -15.88
N PRO A 575 1.92 24.78 -16.54
CA PRO A 575 2.22 23.92 -17.69
C PRO A 575 2.85 24.72 -18.83
N VAL A 576 3.79 24.10 -19.55
CA VAL A 576 4.33 24.67 -20.77
C VAL A 576 3.27 24.57 -21.87
N SER A 577 2.97 25.66 -22.54
CA SER A 577 1.81 25.77 -23.41
C SER A 577 2.14 26.31 -24.79
N PHE A 578 1.54 25.68 -25.81
CA PHE A 578 1.76 26.01 -27.22
C PHE A 578 0.47 26.14 -27.99
N ILE A 579 0.42 27.07 -28.96
CA ILE A 579 -0.55 27.06 -30.05
C ILE A 579 0.17 26.79 -31.38
N PHE A 580 -0.11 25.65 -31.99
CA PHE A 580 0.45 25.26 -33.28
C PHE A 580 -0.49 25.69 -34.39
N VAL A 581 -0.07 26.61 -35.24
CA VAL A 581 -0.87 27.21 -36.32
C VAL A 581 -0.28 26.86 -37.68
N GLY A 582 -1.10 26.45 -38.63
CA GLY A 582 -0.65 26.15 -39.99
C GLY A 582 -1.65 25.28 -40.74
N SER A 583 -1.41 25.08 -42.04
CA SER A 583 -2.27 24.25 -42.87
C SER A 583 -2.32 22.79 -42.41
N THR A 584 -3.33 22.07 -42.88
CA THR A 584 -3.49 20.66 -42.56
C THR A 584 -2.33 19.83 -43.14
N GLY A 585 -1.78 18.88 -42.43
CA GLY A 585 -0.76 17.93 -42.89
C GLY A 585 0.67 18.46 -42.94
N VAL A 586 0.98 19.58 -42.27
CA VAL A 586 2.35 20.17 -42.22
C VAL A 586 3.19 19.64 -41.08
N GLY A 587 2.69 18.67 -40.27
CA GLY A 587 3.44 18.04 -39.19
C GLY A 587 3.07 18.48 -37.78
N LYS A 588 2.00 19.32 -37.56
CA LYS A 588 1.59 19.77 -36.20
C LYS A 588 1.39 18.62 -35.23
N THR A 589 0.50 17.70 -35.56
CA THR A 589 0.17 16.54 -34.69
C THR A 589 1.34 15.55 -34.57
N GLU A 590 2.17 15.47 -35.62
CA GLU A 590 3.35 14.61 -35.61
C GLU A 590 4.42 15.12 -34.64
N LEU A 591 4.66 16.43 -34.61
CA LEU A 591 5.57 17.04 -33.62
C LEU A 591 5.10 16.75 -32.18
N VAL A 592 3.79 16.80 -31.92
CA VAL A 592 3.24 16.48 -30.60
C VAL A 592 3.49 15.03 -30.22
N LYS A 593 3.33 14.09 -31.17
CA LYS A 593 3.60 12.67 -30.93
C LYS A 593 5.09 12.42 -30.65
N GLN A 594 5.97 12.97 -31.47
CA GLN A 594 7.41 12.84 -31.30
C GLN A 594 7.87 13.49 -29.99
N LEU A 595 7.28 14.63 -29.62
CA LEU A 595 7.53 15.28 -28.34
C LEU A 595 7.12 14.38 -27.16
N ALA A 596 5.94 13.75 -27.23
CA ALA A 596 5.46 12.84 -26.19
C ALA A 596 6.38 11.61 -26.06
N MET A 597 6.81 11.03 -27.18
CA MET A 597 7.75 9.90 -27.19
C MET A 597 9.11 10.30 -26.63
N ASP A 598 9.65 11.44 -27.02
CA ASP A 598 10.97 11.89 -26.57
C ASP A 598 10.99 12.28 -25.10
N MET A 599 9.92 12.99 -24.63
CA MET A 599 9.82 13.47 -23.26
C MET A 599 9.47 12.35 -22.27
N PHE A 600 8.62 11.38 -22.66
CA PHE A 600 8.01 10.44 -21.72
C PHE A 600 8.20 8.95 -22.10
N ASN A 601 8.92 8.66 -23.16
CA ASN A 601 9.23 7.30 -23.67
C ASN A 601 7.98 6.40 -23.84
N SER A 602 6.80 6.99 -23.95
CA SER A 602 5.55 6.24 -24.09
C SER A 602 4.55 6.98 -24.99
N PRO A 603 4.00 6.31 -26.00
CA PRO A 603 2.96 6.88 -26.84
C PRO A 603 1.65 7.15 -26.06
N GLU A 604 1.44 6.43 -24.98
CA GLU A 604 0.27 6.59 -24.09
C GLU A 604 0.33 7.87 -23.23
N SER A 605 1.48 8.54 -23.18
CA SER A 605 1.62 9.83 -22.51
C SER A 605 1.04 10.99 -23.31
N LEU A 606 0.45 10.73 -24.49
CA LEU A 606 -0.30 11.69 -25.27
C LEU A 606 -1.80 11.57 -25.00
N ILE A 607 -2.36 12.57 -24.31
CA ILE A 607 -3.81 12.72 -24.12
C ILE A 607 -4.34 13.61 -25.23
N ARG A 608 -5.08 13.06 -26.17
CA ARG A 608 -5.69 13.83 -27.28
C ARG A 608 -7.16 14.06 -27.00
N LEU A 609 -7.58 15.30 -27.17
CA LEU A 609 -8.96 15.77 -27.17
C LEU A 609 -9.25 16.51 -28.47
N ASP A 610 -10.20 16.02 -29.25
CA ASP A 610 -10.66 16.66 -30.47
C ASP A 610 -11.78 17.67 -30.13
N MET A 611 -11.53 18.95 -30.34
CA MET A 611 -12.45 20.00 -29.95
C MET A 611 -13.73 20.00 -30.81
N SER A 612 -13.79 19.22 -31.89
CA SER A 612 -15.01 18.97 -32.62
C SER A 612 -16.08 18.25 -31.79
N GLU A 613 -15.67 17.47 -30.79
CA GLU A 613 -16.55 16.78 -29.85
C GLU A 613 -17.02 17.69 -28.70
N PHE A 614 -16.45 18.88 -28.57
CA PHE A 614 -16.65 19.80 -27.45
C PHE A 614 -17.22 21.16 -27.91
N MET A 615 -18.08 21.13 -28.91
CA MET A 615 -18.74 22.31 -29.49
C MET A 615 -19.96 22.76 -28.67
N GLU A 616 -20.56 21.89 -27.89
CA GLU A 616 -21.79 22.13 -27.15
C GLU A 616 -21.55 22.64 -25.72
N LYS A 617 -22.52 23.36 -25.14
CA LYS A 617 -22.43 23.91 -23.78
C LYS A 617 -22.19 22.85 -22.69
N PHE A 618 -22.69 21.65 -22.88
CA PHE A 618 -22.49 20.55 -21.91
C PHE A 618 -21.11 19.86 -22.01
N ALA A 619 -20.29 20.27 -22.97
CA ALA A 619 -18.96 19.72 -23.18
C ALA A 619 -18.01 19.93 -21.98
N VAL A 620 -18.24 20.98 -21.19
CA VAL A 620 -17.50 21.27 -19.95
C VAL A 620 -17.64 20.13 -18.95
N SER A 621 -18.85 19.61 -18.76
CA SER A 621 -19.10 18.46 -17.84
C SER A 621 -18.36 17.19 -18.28
N ARG A 622 -18.11 17.01 -19.56
CA ARG A 622 -17.30 15.89 -20.05
C ARG A 622 -15.80 16.06 -19.75
N ILE A 623 -15.33 17.31 -19.66
CA ILE A 623 -13.91 17.60 -19.36
C ILE A 623 -13.60 17.46 -17.88
N ILE A 624 -14.42 18.11 -16.99
CA ILE A 624 -14.18 18.20 -15.56
C ILE A 624 -15.09 17.28 -14.70
N GLY A 625 -16.08 16.62 -15.30
CA GLY A 625 -17.11 15.84 -14.63
C GLY A 625 -18.42 16.61 -14.45
N SER A 626 -19.52 15.88 -14.18
CA SER A 626 -20.84 16.46 -13.94
C SER A 626 -21.00 16.89 -12.49
N PRO A 627 -21.61 18.07 -12.21
CA PRO A 627 -21.91 18.49 -10.85
C PRO A 627 -22.84 17.53 -10.11
N PRO A 628 -22.82 17.51 -8.77
CA PRO A 628 -23.73 16.69 -7.95
C PRO A 628 -25.20 16.93 -8.35
N GLY A 629 -25.94 15.85 -8.54
CA GLY A 629 -27.37 15.89 -8.90
C GLY A 629 -27.69 15.85 -10.39
N TYR A 630 -26.68 15.81 -11.27
CA TYR A 630 -26.87 15.62 -12.70
C TYR A 630 -26.55 14.18 -13.13
N VAL A 631 -27.21 13.72 -14.20
CA VAL A 631 -26.93 12.39 -14.80
C VAL A 631 -25.45 12.34 -15.21
N GLY A 632 -24.73 11.26 -14.81
CA GLY A 632 -23.30 11.11 -15.07
C GLY A 632 -22.39 11.70 -13.98
N TYR A 633 -22.89 12.03 -12.79
CA TYR A 633 -22.07 12.50 -11.65
C TYR A 633 -20.99 11.48 -11.23
N ASP A 634 -21.30 10.17 -11.33
CA ASP A 634 -20.35 9.10 -11.02
C ASP A 634 -19.26 8.93 -12.10
N GLU A 635 -19.46 9.52 -13.28
CA GLU A 635 -18.46 9.53 -14.34
C GLU A 635 -17.46 10.67 -14.11
N ALA A 636 -16.21 10.32 -13.88
CA ALA A 636 -15.12 11.29 -13.75
C ALA A 636 -14.90 12.05 -15.06
N GLY A 637 -14.47 13.32 -15.00
CA GLY A 637 -14.16 14.10 -16.19
C GLY A 637 -13.06 13.46 -17.05
N GLN A 638 -13.26 13.42 -18.35
CA GLN A 638 -12.35 12.75 -19.29
C GLN A 638 -10.91 13.30 -19.24
N LEU A 639 -10.74 14.60 -19.10
CA LEU A 639 -9.43 15.22 -19.00
C LEU A 639 -8.86 15.09 -17.60
N THR A 640 -9.63 15.48 -16.59
CA THR A 640 -9.18 15.53 -15.20
C THR A 640 -8.74 14.17 -14.71
N GLU A 641 -9.49 13.10 -15.02
CA GLU A 641 -9.14 11.75 -14.61
C GLU A 641 -7.90 11.20 -15.35
N LYS A 642 -7.76 11.48 -16.67
CA LYS A 642 -6.58 11.07 -17.44
C LYS A 642 -5.32 11.76 -16.95
N VAL A 643 -5.37 13.06 -16.65
CA VAL A 643 -4.23 13.82 -16.13
C VAL A 643 -3.91 13.41 -14.69
N ARG A 644 -4.93 13.16 -13.84
CA ARG A 644 -4.71 12.65 -12.48
C ARG A 644 -3.97 11.32 -12.47
N ARG A 645 -4.33 10.41 -13.41
CA ARG A 645 -3.64 9.11 -13.54
C ARG A 645 -2.26 9.20 -14.17
N LYS A 646 -2.06 10.18 -15.06
CA LYS A 646 -0.80 10.42 -15.79
C LYS A 646 -0.44 11.90 -15.72
N PRO A 647 0.08 12.40 -14.59
CA PRO A 647 0.41 13.82 -14.43
C PRO A 647 1.57 14.29 -15.32
N TYR A 648 2.39 13.34 -15.81
CA TYR A 648 3.45 13.58 -16.78
C TYR A 648 2.97 13.16 -18.17
N CYS A 649 2.40 14.12 -18.93
CA CYS A 649 1.83 13.85 -20.24
C CYS A 649 1.84 15.08 -21.14
N VAL A 650 1.64 14.87 -22.44
CA VAL A 650 1.29 15.93 -23.39
C VAL A 650 -0.22 15.92 -23.58
N VAL A 651 -0.87 17.05 -23.33
CA VAL A 651 -2.30 17.22 -23.58
C VAL A 651 -2.47 17.98 -24.90
N LEU A 652 -3.02 17.31 -25.88
CA LEU A 652 -3.30 17.88 -27.21
C LEU A 652 -4.78 18.23 -27.33
N PHE A 653 -5.07 19.52 -27.47
CA PHE A 653 -6.37 20.04 -27.91
C PHE A 653 -6.34 20.26 -29.40
N ASP A 654 -6.92 19.36 -30.17
CA ASP A 654 -6.91 19.41 -31.63
C ASP A 654 -8.09 20.27 -32.14
N GLU A 655 -7.84 21.13 -33.12
CA GLU A 655 -8.82 22.04 -33.74
C GLU A 655 -9.49 23.00 -32.75
N ILE A 656 -8.67 23.76 -31.98
CA ILE A 656 -9.14 24.66 -30.89
C ILE A 656 -10.19 25.68 -31.33
N GLU A 657 -10.21 26.09 -32.64
CA GLU A 657 -11.20 26.98 -33.23
C GLU A 657 -12.63 26.44 -33.14
N LYS A 658 -12.82 25.14 -32.85
CA LYS A 658 -14.13 24.50 -32.72
C LYS A 658 -14.64 24.42 -31.27
N ALA A 659 -13.78 24.71 -30.33
CA ALA A 659 -14.10 24.60 -28.90
C ALA A 659 -15.20 25.58 -28.47
N HIS A 660 -16.10 25.12 -27.60
CA HIS A 660 -17.06 26.03 -26.97
C HIS A 660 -16.35 27.07 -26.10
N PRO A 661 -16.83 28.33 -25.99
CA PRO A 661 -16.19 29.36 -25.16
C PRO A 661 -15.99 28.98 -23.69
N ASP A 662 -16.89 28.21 -23.12
CA ASP A 662 -16.74 27.75 -21.74
C ASP A 662 -15.57 26.76 -21.55
N VAL A 663 -15.24 25.96 -22.57
CA VAL A 663 -14.04 25.11 -22.58
C VAL A 663 -12.79 25.99 -22.62
N LEU A 664 -12.79 27.07 -23.41
CA LEU A 664 -11.67 28.01 -23.41
C LEU A 664 -11.46 28.70 -22.06
N ASN A 665 -12.53 28.96 -21.30
CA ASN A 665 -12.44 29.54 -19.97
C ASN A 665 -11.76 28.56 -18.97
N ILE A 666 -12.06 27.26 -19.05
CA ILE A 666 -11.37 26.23 -18.23
C ILE A 666 -9.88 26.16 -18.60
N MET A 667 -9.59 26.18 -19.90
CA MET A 667 -8.21 26.18 -20.36
C MET A 667 -7.42 27.38 -19.86
N LEU A 668 -8.06 28.58 -19.81
CA LEU A 668 -7.45 29.78 -19.20
C LEU A 668 -7.06 29.52 -17.75
N GLN A 669 -7.91 28.88 -16.95
CA GLN A 669 -7.58 28.54 -15.57
C GLN A 669 -6.38 27.60 -15.49
N ILE A 670 -6.31 26.59 -16.36
CA ILE A 670 -5.14 25.68 -16.41
C ILE A 670 -3.84 26.45 -16.75
N LEU A 671 -3.93 27.37 -17.73
CA LEU A 671 -2.76 28.15 -18.17
C LEU A 671 -2.28 29.19 -17.15
N ASP A 672 -3.15 29.68 -16.27
CA ASP A 672 -2.84 30.67 -15.25
C ASP A 672 -2.41 30.05 -13.92
N ASP A 673 -3.22 29.15 -13.40
CA ASP A 673 -3.08 28.60 -12.06
C ASP A 673 -2.33 27.26 -12.05
N GLY A 674 -2.21 26.61 -13.22
CA GLY A 674 -1.59 25.29 -13.31
C GLY A 674 -2.46 24.14 -12.77
N HIS A 675 -3.67 24.42 -12.29
CA HIS A 675 -4.56 23.42 -11.73
C HIS A 675 -6.03 23.77 -11.97
N ILE A 676 -6.91 22.77 -11.91
CA ILE A 676 -8.37 22.93 -11.93
C ILE A 676 -9.03 22.07 -10.89
N THR A 677 -10.17 22.50 -10.38
CA THR A 677 -11.01 21.71 -9.48
C THR A 677 -12.02 20.92 -10.32
N ASP A 678 -12.03 19.59 -10.16
CA ASP A 678 -13.02 18.73 -10.81
C ASP A 678 -14.41 18.86 -10.16
N ALA A 679 -15.41 18.25 -10.78
CA ALA A 679 -16.77 18.27 -10.26
C ALA A 679 -16.95 17.57 -8.89
N GLN A 680 -15.98 16.77 -8.45
CA GLN A 680 -15.94 16.12 -7.14
C GLN A 680 -15.21 16.96 -6.07
N GLY A 681 -14.79 18.18 -6.44
CA GLY A 681 -14.06 19.09 -5.55
C GLY A 681 -12.58 18.77 -5.40
N ARG A 682 -12.01 17.84 -6.20
CA ARG A 682 -10.59 17.49 -6.16
C ARG A 682 -9.79 18.44 -7.03
N ASN A 683 -8.63 18.86 -6.53
CA ASN A 683 -7.70 19.69 -7.28
C ASN A 683 -6.83 18.81 -8.18
N VAL A 684 -6.87 19.06 -9.49
CA VAL A 684 -6.08 18.32 -10.50
C VAL A 684 -4.96 19.21 -11.00
N ASN A 685 -3.73 18.80 -10.77
CA ASN A 685 -2.52 19.54 -11.09
C ASN A 685 -2.06 19.27 -12.54
N PHE A 686 -1.81 20.32 -13.30
CA PHE A 686 -1.33 20.31 -14.69
C PHE A 686 0.12 20.85 -14.84
N GLU A 687 0.78 21.26 -13.76
CA GLU A 687 2.11 21.90 -13.81
C GLU A 687 3.16 21.07 -14.55
N ASN A 688 3.05 19.76 -14.46
CA ASN A 688 3.98 18.81 -15.10
C ASN A 688 3.55 18.39 -16.51
N THR A 689 2.42 18.90 -17.01
CA THR A 689 1.94 18.60 -18.36
C THR A 689 2.53 19.57 -19.38
N VAL A 690 2.54 19.15 -20.63
CA VAL A 690 2.78 20.04 -21.79
C VAL A 690 1.46 20.19 -22.54
N ILE A 691 0.96 21.41 -22.63
CA ILE A 691 -0.32 21.72 -23.29
C ILE A 691 -0.05 22.17 -24.70
N VAL A 692 -0.64 21.47 -25.67
CA VAL A 692 -0.54 21.83 -27.09
C VAL A 692 -1.93 21.99 -27.66
N MET A 693 -2.18 23.13 -28.29
CA MET A 693 -3.39 23.42 -29.01
C MET A 693 -3.08 23.50 -30.51
N THR A 694 -3.84 22.84 -31.37
CA THR A 694 -3.66 22.98 -32.81
C THR A 694 -4.78 23.83 -33.45
N SER A 695 -4.42 24.60 -34.42
CA SER A 695 -5.39 25.39 -35.24
C SER A 695 -5.03 25.36 -36.72
N ASN A 696 -6.07 25.36 -37.55
CA ASN A 696 -5.97 25.54 -38.99
C ASN A 696 -6.31 26.98 -39.41
N ALA A 697 -6.41 27.93 -38.47
CA ALA A 697 -6.74 29.32 -38.71
C ALA A 697 -5.75 29.98 -39.67
N GLY A 698 -6.24 30.82 -40.56
CA GLY A 698 -5.45 31.52 -41.55
C GLY A 698 -5.03 30.69 -42.77
N SER A 699 -5.36 29.37 -42.82
CA SER A 699 -4.98 28.50 -43.94
C SER A 699 -5.87 28.65 -45.18
N ALA A 700 -7.13 29.07 -45.03
CA ALA A 700 -8.18 29.05 -46.06
C ALA A 700 -8.24 30.30 -46.98
N ASN A 701 -7.68 31.42 -46.57
CA ASN A 701 -7.84 32.66 -47.32
C ASN A 701 -6.82 32.81 -48.46
N LYS A 702 -7.25 32.45 -49.66
CA LYS A 702 -6.50 32.64 -50.93
C LYS A 702 -6.62 34.08 -51.54
N SER A 703 -7.32 35.02 -50.97
CA SER A 703 -7.65 36.27 -51.63
C SER A 703 -7.17 37.51 -50.89
N ALA A 704 -6.48 38.27 -51.58
CA ALA A 704 -6.11 39.66 -51.58
C ALA A 704 -4.61 39.82 -51.53
N GLY A 705 -4.06 40.06 -52.72
CA GLY A 705 -2.72 40.58 -52.94
C GLY A 705 -2.52 41.87 -52.12
N SER A 706 -1.80 41.77 -51.05
CA SER A 706 -1.18 42.91 -50.41
C SER A 706 0.20 43.03 -51.01
N VAL A 707 0.37 43.96 -51.94
CA VAL A 707 1.65 44.38 -52.48
C VAL A 707 2.40 45.08 -51.37
N GLY A 708 3.20 44.35 -50.62
CA GLY A 708 4.17 44.87 -49.65
C GLY A 708 5.56 44.42 -50.06
N PHE A 709 6.35 45.34 -50.57
CA PHE A 709 7.75 45.10 -50.91
C PHE A 709 8.55 44.77 -49.64
N GLY A 710 9.21 43.56 -49.59
CA GLY A 710 10.26 43.26 -48.61
C GLY A 710 9.97 42.26 -47.50
N ARG A 711 8.76 41.63 -47.39
CA ARG A 711 8.49 40.57 -46.43
C ARG A 711 8.49 39.18 -47.05
N THR A 712 9.04 38.21 -46.36
CA THR A 712 9.03 36.79 -46.78
C THR A 712 7.61 36.21 -46.74
N ALA A 713 7.35 35.22 -47.59
CA ALA A 713 6.06 34.50 -47.60
C ALA A 713 5.69 33.89 -46.22
N ASN A 714 6.69 33.53 -45.44
CA ASN A 714 6.53 32.97 -44.08
C ASN A 714 6.12 34.02 -43.05
N GLU A 715 6.70 35.25 -43.11
CA GLU A 715 6.32 36.35 -42.22
C GLU A 715 4.87 36.78 -42.46
N MET A 716 4.47 36.90 -43.72
CA MET A 716 3.08 37.21 -44.08
C MET A 716 2.12 36.08 -43.66
N GLY A 717 2.57 34.81 -43.68
CA GLY A 717 1.80 33.68 -43.17
C GLY A 717 1.57 33.76 -41.66
N LYS A 718 2.61 34.11 -40.90
CA LYS A 718 2.56 34.30 -39.46
C LYS A 718 1.62 35.44 -39.05
N ASP A 719 1.72 36.60 -39.70
CA ASP A 719 0.85 37.75 -39.41
C ASP A 719 -0.64 37.46 -39.71
N ARG A 720 -0.93 36.70 -40.77
CA ARG A 720 -2.30 36.26 -41.12
C ARG A 720 -2.82 35.26 -40.09
N ALA A 721 -1.99 34.30 -39.68
CA ALA A 721 -2.33 33.31 -38.67
C ALA A 721 -2.67 33.97 -37.32
N MET A 722 -1.84 34.94 -36.89
CA MET A 722 -2.08 35.70 -35.65
C MET A 722 -3.39 36.52 -35.73
N LYS A 723 -3.69 37.15 -36.89
CA LYS A 723 -4.94 37.87 -37.09
C LYS A 723 -6.14 36.93 -37.06
N ALA A 724 -6.05 35.75 -37.68
CA ALA A 724 -7.10 34.74 -37.67
C ALA A 724 -7.31 34.14 -36.29
N LEU A 725 -6.24 33.92 -35.48
CA LEU A 725 -6.37 33.53 -34.10
C LEU A 725 -7.14 34.55 -33.28
N GLY A 726 -6.89 35.86 -33.49
CA GLY A 726 -7.60 36.95 -32.81
C GLY A 726 -9.10 37.04 -33.12
N GLU A 727 -9.59 36.36 -34.17
CA GLU A 727 -11.02 36.33 -34.54
C GLU A 727 -11.84 35.42 -33.60
N PHE A 728 -11.23 34.37 -32.98
CA PHE A 728 -11.94 33.42 -32.11
C PHE A 728 -11.32 33.28 -30.71
N LEU A 729 -10.02 33.58 -30.52
CA LEU A 729 -9.38 33.61 -29.23
C LEU A 729 -9.29 35.04 -28.71
N ARG A 730 -9.69 35.26 -27.47
CA ARG A 730 -9.52 36.54 -26.78
C ARG A 730 -8.03 36.87 -26.64
N PRO A 731 -7.65 38.16 -26.71
CA PRO A 731 -6.25 38.58 -26.53
C PRO A 731 -5.64 38.06 -25.20
N GLU A 732 -6.46 37.99 -24.15
CA GLU A 732 -6.08 37.44 -22.85
C GLU A 732 -5.61 35.99 -22.96
N PHE A 733 -6.29 35.16 -23.72
CA PHE A 733 -5.93 33.76 -23.93
C PHE A 733 -4.57 33.61 -24.63
N ILE A 734 -4.38 34.39 -25.72
CA ILE A 734 -3.14 34.36 -26.48
C ILE A 734 -1.95 34.79 -25.63
N ASN A 735 -2.12 35.79 -24.75
CA ASN A 735 -1.08 36.30 -23.87
C ASN A 735 -0.70 35.34 -22.72
N ARG A 736 -1.53 34.35 -22.41
CA ARG A 736 -1.26 33.32 -21.39
C ARG A 736 -0.48 32.12 -21.92
N VAL A 737 -0.49 31.91 -23.22
CA VAL A 737 0.25 30.85 -23.89
C VAL A 737 1.73 31.22 -23.99
N ASP A 738 2.62 30.28 -23.69
CA ASP A 738 4.07 30.54 -23.71
C ASP A 738 4.63 30.78 -25.09
N GLU A 739 4.09 30.09 -26.13
CA GLU A 739 4.60 30.25 -27.47
C GLU A 739 3.51 29.96 -28.54
N VAL A 740 3.37 30.82 -29.55
CA VAL A 740 2.55 30.59 -30.73
C VAL A 740 3.47 30.20 -31.89
N VAL A 741 3.39 28.94 -32.30
CA VAL A 741 4.33 28.31 -33.25
C VAL A 741 3.65 28.19 -34.61
N TYR A 742 4.20 28.87 -35.62
CA TYR A 742 3.73 28.81 -37.01
C TYR A 742 4.45 27.69 -37.77
N PHE A 743 3.68 26.84 -38.46
CA PHE A 743 4.17 25.75 -39.30
C PHE A 743 4.21 26.17 -40.76
N ASN A 744 5.37 26.13 -41.35
CA ASN A 744 5.62 26.46 -42.75
C ASN A 744 4.96 25.46 -43.70
N ARG A 745 4.67 25.88 -44.92
CA ARG A 745 4.24 24.97 -46.00
C ARG A 745 5.41 24.09 -46.40
N LEU A 746 5.14 22.80 -46.62
CA LEU A 746 6.15 21.86 -47.07
C LEU A 746 6.52 22.05 -48.52
N THR A 747 7.81 22.01 -48.85
CA THR A 747 8.35 22.03 -50.22
C THR A 747 8.40 20.61 -50.80
N ALA A 748 8.66 20.47 -52.09
CA ALA A 748 8.82 19.17 -52.73
C ALA A 748 10.00 18.38 -52.15
N ASP A 749 11.09 19.07 -51.80
CA ASP A 749 12.25 18.44 -51.13
C ASP A 749 11.91 17.92 -49.75
N ASN A 750 11.12 18.68 -48.96
CA ASN A 750 10.61 18.20 -47.68
C ASN A 750 9.76 16.94 -47.87
N PHE A 751 8.95 16.87 -48.94
CA PHE A 751 8.15 15.65 -49.20
C PHE A 751 9.01 14.46 -49.49
N LYS A 752 10.16 14.63 -50.20
CA LYS A 752 11.12 13.52 -50.43
C LYS A 752 11.68 13.00 -49.12
N GLU A 753 12.11 13.88 -48.22
CA GLU A 753 12.70 13.49 -46.98
C GLU A 753 11.64 12.81 -46.04
N ILE A 754 10.39 13.35 -46.02
CA ILE A 754 9.27 12.74 -45.29
C ILE A 754 8.94 11.34 -45.84
N ALA A 755 8.97 11.17 -47.21
CA ALA A 755 8.75 9.90 -47.86
C ALA A 755 9.81 8.86 -47.44
N LYS A 756 11.08 9.28 -47.36
CA LYS A 756 12.18 8.40 -46.89
C LYS A 756 11.92 7.88 -45.46
N ILE A 757 11.52 8.78 -44.55
CA ILE A 757 11.21 8.40 -43.17
C ILE A 757 10.07 7.38 -43.14
N MET A 758 8.97 7.63 -43.88
CA MET A 758 7.81 6.72 -43.93
C MET A 758 8.15 5.37 -44.57
N LEU A 759 8.98 5.36 -45.59
CA LEU A 759 9.46 4.10 -46.21
C LEU A 759 10.41 3.34 -45.30
N GLN A 760 11.24 4.05 -44.51
CA GLN A 760 12.08 3.42 -43.50
C GLN A 760 11.26 2.78 -42.40
N GLU A 761 10.20 3.46 -41.90
CA GLU A 761 9.23 2.88 -40.94
C GLU A 761 8.57 1.61 -41.50
N LEU A 762 8.17 1.63 -42.77
CA LEU A 762 7.65 0.45 -43.47
C LEU A 762 8.68 -0.69 -43.54
N THR A 763 9.95 -0.35 -43.84
CA THR A 763 11.05 -1.29 -43.90
C THR A 763 11.29 -1.97 -42.56
N ASP A 764 11.28 -1.19 -41.47
CA ASP A 764 11.48 -1.71 -40.12
C ASP A 764 10.31 -2.58 -39.67
N ASN A 765 9.06 -2.20 -39.96
CA ASN A 765 7.88 -3.00 -39.70
C ASN A 765 7.87 -4.36 -40.48
N LEU A 766 8.34 -4.37 -41.72
CA LEU A 766 8.44 -5.57 -42.52
C LEU A 766 9.60 -6.48 -42.02
N ARG A 767 10.70 -5.87 -41.58
CA ARG A 767 11.83 -6.60 -40.98
C ARG A 767 11.42 -7.34 -39.69
N GLU A 768 10.57 -6.77 -38.86
CA GLU A 768 9.99 -7.45 -37.67
C GLU A 768 9.24 -8.72 -38.06
N LYS A 769 8.65 -8.71 -39.30
CA LYS A 769 7.95 -9.88 -39.87
C LYS A 769 8.86 -10.82 -40.62
N GLY A 770 10.18 -10.56 -40.62
CA GLY A 770 11.19 -11.40 -41.33
C GLY A 770 11.28 -11.10 -42.83
N ILE A 771 10.73 -9.98 -43.31
CA ILE A 771 10.74 -9.62 -44.75
C ILE A 771 11.70 -8.46 -44.95
N THR A 772 12.65 -8.62 -45.86
CA THR A 772 13.58 -7.55 -46.24
C THR A 772 12.95 -6.70 -47.36
N PHE A 773 12.62 -5.47 -47.05
CA PHE A 773 12.07 -4.51 -48.00
C PHE A 773 13.16 -3.54 -48.45
N THR A 774 13.28 -3.35 -49.77
CA THR A 774 14.22 -2.40 -50.41
C THR A 774 13.52 -1.57 -51.46
N TRP A 775 13.93 -0.32 -51.58
CA TRP A 775 13.35 0.63 -52.53
C TRP A 775 14.44 1.53 -53.13
N ASP A 776 14.19 2.11 -54.29
CA ASP A 776 15.10 3.04 -54.99
C ASP A 776 14.52 4.47 -55.08
N ASP A 777 15.35 5.42 -55.54
CA ASP A 777 14.95 6.82 -55.63
C ASP A 777 13.79 7.07 -56.62
N SER A 778 13.53 6.15 -57.58
CA SER A 778 12.41 6.24 -58.51
C SER A 778 11.06 6.14 -57.79
N VAL A 779 10.99 5.38 -56.75
CA VAL A 779 9.80 5.26 -55.87
C VAL A 779 9.53 6.58 -55.17
N LEU A 780 10.57 7.25 -54.68
CA LEU A 780 10.43 8.57 -54.03
C LEU A 780 9.92 9.61 -54.99
N ASP A 781 10.52 9.70 -56.22
CA ASP A 781 10.11 10.65 -57.21
C ASP A 781 8.67 10.43 -57.69
N TYR A 782 8.24 9.18 -57.81
CA TYR A 782 6.86 8.83 -58.10
C TYR A 782 5.90 9.27 -56.97
N LEU A 783 6.21 8.88 -55.72
CA LEU A 783 5.38 9.24 -54.57
C LEU A 783 5.22 10.75 -54.42
N VAL A 784 6.32 11.49 -54.55
CA VAL A 784 6.28 12.96 -54.45
C VAL A 784 5.45 13.54 -55.57
N LYS A 785 5.69 13.15 -56.83
CA LYS A 785 4.99 13.64 -58.02
C LYS A 785 3.46 13.43 -57.92
N LYS A 786 3.04 12.31 -57.33
CA LYS A 786 1.62 11.93 -57.22
C LYS A 786 0.93 12.51 -56.00
N SER A 787 1.65 12.71 -54.89
CA SER A 787 1.08 13.13 -53.61
C SER A 787 1.30 14.60 -53.27
N TYR A 788 2.25 15.28 -53.92
CA TYR A 788 2.56 16.68 -53.60
C TYR A 788 1.37 17.59 -53.82
N SER A 789 0.94 18.19 -52.72
CA SER A 789 -0.12 19.19 -52.71
C SER A 789 0.16 20.23 -51.62
N ALA A 790 0.33 21.48 -52.01
CA ALA A 790 0.53 22.58 -51.08
C ALA A 790 -0.68 22.83 -50.14
N ALA A 791 -1.86 22.29 -50.49
CA ALA A 791 -3.08 22.46 -49.73
C ALA A 791 -3.29 21.36 -48.64
N TYR A 792 -2.91 20.13 -48.92
CA TYR A 792 -3.20 18.96 -48.07
C TYR A 792 -1.97 18.39 -47.36
N GLY A 793 -0.79 18.93 -47.63
CA GLY A 793 0.44 18.52 -46.95
C GLY A 793 0.75 17.01 -47.06
N ALA A 794 1.54 16.48 -46.13
CA ALA A 794 2.02 15.10 -46.14
C ALA A 794 0.91 14.03 -45.86
N ARG A 795 -0.34 14.42 -45.55
CA ARG A 795 -1.43 13.45 -45.35
C ARG A 795 -1.74 12.66 -46.62
N ASN A 796 -1.63 13.31 -47.78
CA ASN A 796 -1.79 12.63 -49.09
C ASN A 796 -0.66 11.65 -49.36
N LEU A 797 0.56 11.97 -48.97
CA LEU A 797 1.71 11.09 -49.10
C LEU A 797 1.49 9.75 -48.35
N ARG A 798 1.05 9.81 -47.12
CA ARG A 798 0.74 8.61 -46.34
C ARG A 798 -0.34 7.73 -46.98
N ARG A 799 -1.42 8.37 -47.47
CA ARG A 799 -2.47 7.65 -48.20
C ARG A 799 -1.96 6.99 -49.48
N GLN A 800 -1.02 7.69 -50.16
CA GLN A 800 -0.45 7.15 -51.37
C GLN A 800 0.49 5.97 -51.11
N ILE A 801 1.32 6.06 -50.07
CA ILE A 801 2.17 4.95 -49.60
C ILE A 801 1.29 3.76 -49.23
N GLN A 802 0.22 3.97 -48.50
CA GLN A 802 -0.71 2.91 -48.13
C GLN A 802 -1.28 2.22 -49.38
N LYS A 803 -1.81 2.98 -50.31
CA LYS A 803 -2.46 2.47 -51.53
C LYS A 803 -1.52 1.78 -52.49
N ASP A 804 -0.33 2.37 -52.71
CA ASP A 804 0.56 1.90 -53.80
C ASP A 804 1.66 0.97 -53.29
N LEU A 805 1.87 0.86 -51.93
CA LEU A 805 2.87 0.02 -51.33
C LEU A 805 2.30 -0.94 -50.28
N GLU A 806 1.67 -0.42 -49.20
CA GLU A 806 1.21 -1.27 -48.08
C GLU A 806 0.15 -2.29 -48.55
N ASP A 807 -0.90 -1.84 -49.23
CA ASP A 807 -1.96 -2.72 -49.73
C ASP A 807 -1.46 -3.78 -50.72
N PRO A 808 -0.66 -3.44 -51.74
CA PRO A 808 -0.09 -4.45 -52.65
C PRO A 808 0.93 -5.38 -51.99
N ILE A 809 1.73 -4.89 -51.02
CA ILE A 809 2.64 -5.74 -50.24
C ILE A 809 1.85 -6.72 -49.39
N ALA A 810 0.80 -6.27 -48.71
CA ALA A 810 -0.06 -7.12 -47.90
C ALA A 810 -0.71 -8.21 -48.76
N THR A 811 -1.22 -7.85 -49.96
CA THR A 811 -1.79 -8.81 -50.92
C THR A 811 -0.76 -9.87 -51.33
N LYS A 812 0.48 -9.44 -51.69
CA LYS A 812 1.52 -10.39 -52.07
C LYS A 812 1.93 -11.34 -50.92
N ILE A 813 1.96 -10.85 -49.68
CA ILE A 813 2.25 -11.67 -48.49
C ILE A 813 1.15 -12.72 -48.30
N ILE A 814 -0.12 -12.32 -48.48
CA ILE A 814 -1.26 -13.21 -48.33
C ILE A 814 -1.31 -14.24 -49.46
N ASP A 815 -1.09 -13.84 -50.70
CA ASP A 815 -1.09 -14.75 -51.89
C ASP A 815 0.04 -15.77 -51.83
N SER A 816 1.13 -15.43 -51.16
CA SER A 816 2.33 -16.27 -51.04
C SER A 816 2.41 -17.04 -49.71
N TYR A 817 1.26 -17.30 -49.05
CA TYR A 817 1.24 -17.97 -47.74
C TYR A 817 1.85 -19.38 -47.71
N GLN A 818 1.88 -20.09 -48.86
CA GLN A 818 2.49 -21.40 -48.99
C GLN A 818 4.02 -21.37 -49.22
N THR A 819 4.52 -20.27 -49.81
CA THR A 819 5.95 -19.98 -50.00
C THR A 819 6.23 -18.60 -49.51
N PRO A 820 6.64 -18.44 -48.21
CA PRO A 820 6.76 -17.12 -47.63
C PRO A 820 7.78 -16.27 -48.37
N VAL A 821 7.36 -15.05 -48.71
CA VAL A 821 8.24 -14.04 -49.36
C VAL A 821 9.25 -13.55 -48.32
N THR A 822 10.51 -13.61 -48.63
CA THR A 822 11.59 -13.17 -47.73
C THR A 822 12.17 -11.80 -48.16
N GLN A 823 12.02 -11.41 -49.43
CA GLN A 823 12.51 -10.14 -49.95
C GLN A 823 11.48 -9.51 -50.88
N ILE A 824 11.27 -8.19 -50.73
CA ILE A 824 10.43 -7.38 -51.61
C ILE A 824 11.23 -6.15 -52.01
N LYS A 825 11.33 -5.93 -53.32
CA LYS A 825 11.95 -4.74 -53.90
C LYS A 825 10.87 -3.90 -54.61
N ALA A 826 10.77 -2.61 -54.27
CA ALA A 826 9.92 -1.65 -54.97
C ALA A 826 10.75 -0.85 -55.97
N VAL A 827 10.23 -0.73 -57.19
CA VAL A 827 10.85 0.07 -58.30
C VAL A 827 9.77 0.91 -58.96
N GLY A 828 10.09 2.14 -59.25
CA GLY A 828 9.18 3.04 -59.96
C GLY A 828 9.40 2.99 -61.47
N GLU A 829 8.52 2.36 -62.26
CA GLU A 829 8.56 2.30 -63.71
C GLU A 829 7.21 2.82 -64.32
N ASP A 830 7.30 3.53 -65.44
CA ASP A 830 6.17 4.00 -66.25
C ASP A 830 4.99 4.63 -65.49
N GLY A 831 5.31 5.38 -64.40
CA GLY A 831 4.28 6.08 -63.63
C GLY A 831 3.47 5.18 -62.71
N LYS A 832 4.01 3.99 -62.34
CA LYS A 832 3.50 3.06 -61.33
C LYS A 832 4.66 2.49 -60.46
N ILE A 833 4.34 1.94 -59.32
CA ILE A 833 5.28 1.18 -58.50
C ILE A 833 5.12 -0.31 -58.84
N GLU A 834 6.21 -0.94 -59.29
CA GLU A 834 6.28 -2.41 -59.40
C GLU A 834 6.95 -3.01 -58.13
N LEU A 835 6.33 -4.05 -57.62
CA LEU A 835 6.84 -4.80 -56.47
C LEU A 835 7.40 -6.13 -56.97
N LEU A 836 8.70 -6.34 -56.83
CA LEU A 836 9.37 -7.59 -57.12
C LEU A 836 9.48 -8.37 -55.80
N ALA A 837 8.81 -9.53 -55.73
CA ALA A 837 8.91 -10.44 -54.59
C ALA A 837 9.88 -11.58 -54.92
N LEU A 838 10.83 -11.84 -54.01
CA LEU A 838 11.86 -12.90 -54.13
C LEU A 838 11.75 -13.85 -52.94
#